data_c2f21e464a02d8775adb257bec09e743
#
_entry.id   c2f21e464a02d8775adb257bec09e743
#
_cell.length_a   1.000
_cell.length_b   1.000
_cell.length_c   1.000
_cell.angle_alpha   90.00
_cell.angle_beta   90.00
_cell.angle_gamma   90.00
#
_symmetry.space_group_name_H-M   'P 1'
#
loop_
_entity.id
_entity.type
_entity.pdbx_description
1 polymer ?
#
loop_
_entity_poly.entity_id
_entity_poly.type
_entity_poly.pdbx_seq_one_letter_code
_entity_poly.pdbx_strand_id
1 'polypeptide(L)'
;MNGQVKPVDAGQTIHHKTPKVFLLKGATIIPEPGKVIAEGEIVIRDGLIESVGKNVEHPADAYEIDLSGKHVYPGFIEPYFIQEEEKSMDRPRGNQQKQKPKEIATATSHWNPKVTPDRHVLESFTLEEKQTENLRNLGFTTAHVVPSSGIFRGQSALIHLGDWSPGSIIKEAGPAQSIGYEYGSWSDPAYPNSLLGAVALIRQTFYDAQWYDAAWKVYKRYPQNNDQPEEDRALTALNIHLKNNNAFLFETGEELAALRAGKIAEEFDLNLWLKGNGYEYRRLEEIKELKSFIILPLNFPKKPDVATWEAALQVSNEELRHWDIAPDNAQRMGEKGIPFALTTSDLDDKKSFRKNLLRSVDRGFSKDGALASVTVTPAKYLGLSEVLGTLEKGKIANLMVTNGDYFDQKTTIESVWIEGLEYLLRSTPDADARGTWLIQWSFGEEVRNDSLKITGEHEKPKGKLIASEATIPLKSVSLTSNNLFGFSIKGDSLNLAGIVRFSGTIINDYAEGQGLTPNDEIISWSAQRVAPDKNDKKDRKKKTTEKASTLVVRYPEGAFGLEVKPTQPEIILVKNATIWTMGPKGILENNDLLVKSGKIWEVGKDLSISPTVKSSVVIDAKGKHVTPGIIDCHSHSAAFSINEGSQSVTAEVRIQDVLNSDDINIYRQLAGGLTTANILHGSANSIGGQNAVIKLRWGLPPDGILFEGAPKGIKFALGENVKRERSWGRYPETRMGVEQVIRDAFTAAVEYKNNLGSRMRGKGGKLIPVRRDLELDALVEILNRERLVHCHSYRQDEILMLVRVAQDFGFKIGTFQHVLEGYKIAEAIAEIGAGASTFSDWWAYKYEVVDAIPYNGPLMENAGVVVSYNSDSGELARRLNTEAAKAAKYGPMSRADAFRFVTINPAIQLGIDDKVGSLEKGKDADFVIWSGDPLSMYSVCEQTWIDGTNYFDLDRDSEVRQKVKEERNQLIQKILSSEEEDSQYDSFKRGRRRGPNEVEAYSCMGGDLQ
;
A
#
# COMPACT_ATOMS: atom_id res chain seq x y z
N MET A 1 -34.15 34.35 15.94
CA MET A 1 -34.82 33.04 15.86
C MET A 1 -35.80 33.10 14.67
N ASN A 2 -35.33 32.81 13.46
CA ASN A 2 -36.17 32.60 12.30
C ASN A 2 -36.27 31.12 12.04
N GLY A 3 -37.25 30.48 12.69
CA GLY A 3 -37.59 29.11 12.37
C GLY A 3 -38.26 29.11 10.98
N GLN A 4 -37.49 28.67 9.98
CA GLN A 4 -38.09 28.24 8.74
C GLN A 4 -38.91 26.99 9.04
N VAL A 5 -40.22 27.12 9.09
CA VAL A 5 -41.14 25.97 9.07
C VAL A 5 -40.88 25.28 7.73
N LYS A 6 -40.27 24.11 7.74
CA LYS A 6 -40.23 23.25 6.54
C LYS A 6 -41.67 23.02 6.11
N PRO A 7 -42.03 23.24 4.84
CA PRO A 7 -43.37 22.88 4.36
C PRO A 7 -43.55 21.40 4.68
N VAL A 8 -44.60 21.09 5.41
CA VAL A 8 -45.03 19.69 5.57
C VAL A 8 -45.40 19.21 4.18
N ASP A 9 -44.63 18.24 3.69
CA ASP A 9 -44.95 17.57 2.44
C ASP A 9 -46.32 16.91 2.61
N ALA A 10 -47.34 17.45 1.89
CA ALA A 10 -48.69 16.93 1.99
C ALA A 10 -48.80 15.43 1.63
N GLY A 11 -47.78 14.88 0.93
CA GLY A 11 -47.64 13.46 0.62
C GLY A 11 -47.34 12.58 1.85
N GLN A 12 -46.81 13.17 2.94
CA GLN A 12 -46.54 12.39 4.16
C GLN A 12 -47.77 12.19 5.04
N THR A 13 -48.84 12.92 4.82
CA THR A 13 -50.08 12.82 5.61
C THR A 13 -51.16 11.97 4.95
N ILE A 14 -51.01 11.63 3.68
CA ILE A 14 -51.90 10.72 2.96
C ILE A 14 -51.14 9.40 2.83
N HIS A 15 -51.68 8.31 3.38
CA HIS A 15 -51.15 6.96 3.16
C HIS A 15 -51.30 6.60 1.68
N HIS A 16 -50.35 7.08 0.85
CA HIS A 16 -50.18 6.55 -0.50
C HIS A 16 -49.80 5.07 -0.37
N LYS A 17 -50.63 4.20 -0.85
CA LYS A 17 -50.22 2.82 -1.11
C LYS A 17 -49.18 2.91 -2.22
N THR A 18 -47.88 2.87 -1.84
CA THR A 18 -46.84 2.63 -2.81
C THR A 18 -47.17 1.38 -3.59
N PRO A 19 -47.14 1.40 -4.91
CA PRO A 19 -47.34 0.17 -5.69
C PRO A 19 -46.38 -0.89 -5.19
N LYS A 20 -46.88 -2.10 -4.96
CA LYS A 20 -46.04 -3.23 -4.53
C LYS A 20 -45.56 -4.05 -5.73
N VAL A 21 -46.16 -3.80 -6.89
CA VAL A 21 -45.86 -4.49 -8.13
C VAL A 21 -45.57 -3.48 -9.22
N PHE A 22 -44.41 -3.62 -9.86
CA PHE A 22 -43.99 -2.79 -10.98
C PHE A 22 -43.72 -3.67 -12.20
N LEU A 23 -44.07 -3.15 -13.37
CA LEU A 23 -43.71 -3.69 -14.68
C LEU A 23 -42.84 -2.66 -15.41
N LEU A 24 -41.55 -2.90 -15.48
CA LEU A 24 -40.59 -2.14 -16.27
C LEU A 24 -40.54 -2.72 -17.68
N LYS A 25 -40.92 -1.97 -18.73
CA LYS A 25 -41.02 -2.49 -20.08
C LYS A 25 -40.25 -1.71 -21.14
N GLY A 26 -39.90 -2.42 -22.23
CA GLY A 26 -39.27 -1.82 -23.40
C GLY A 26 -37.80 -1.52 -23.28
N ALA A 27 -37.12 -1.88 -22.18
CA ALA A 27 -35.71 -1.59 -21.93
C ALA A 27 -34.78 -2.55 -22.66
N THR A 28 -33.55 -2.09 -22.90
CA THR A 28 -32.41 -2.99 -23.13
C THR A 28 -31.88 -3.46 -21.76
N ILE A 29 -32.13 -4.72 -21.39
CA ILE A 29 -31.75 -5.27 -20.10
C ILE A 29 -30.43 -6.02 -20.24
N ILE A 30 -29.48 -5.73 -19.35
CA ILE A 30 -28.20 -6.43 -19.18
C ILE A 30 -28.29 -7.23 -17.86
N PRO A 31 -28.85 -8.46 -17.85
CA PRO A 31 -29.10 -9.18 -16.61
C PRO A 31 -27.84 -9.64 -15.92
N GLU A 32 -26.79 -9.89 -16.67
CA GLU A 32 -25.42 -10.20 -16.20
C GLU A 32 -24.40 -9.84 -17.28
N PRO A 33 -23.10 -9.78 -16.97
CA PRO A 33 -22.05 -9.54 -17.95
C PRO A 33 -22.12 -10.47 -19.15
N GLY A 34 -22.06 -9.92 -20.35
CA GLY A 34 -22.11 -10.68 -21.61
C GLY A 34 -23.53 -11.08 -22.08
N LYS A 35 -24.59 -10.82 -21.32
CA LYS A 35 -25.98 -11.09 -21.75
C LYS A 35 -26.76 -9.80 -21.97
N VAL A 36 -27.56 -9.77 -23.06
CA VAL A 36 -28.40 -8.61 -23.41
C VAL A 36 -29.79 -9.11 -23.83
N ILE A 37 -30.82 -8.50 -23.28
CA ILE A 37 -32.21 -8.71 -23.66
C ILE A 37 -32.74 -7.41 -24.25
N ALA A 38 -32.89 -7.35 -25.57
CA ALA A 38 -33.44 -6.16 -26.24
C ALA A 38 -34.96 -6.12 -26.09
N GLU A 39 -35.52 -4.94 -25.86
CA GLU A 39 -36.95 -4.72 -25.61
C GLU A 39 -37.45 -5.65 -24.48
N GLY A 40 -36.64 -5.75 -23.41
CA GLY A 40 -36.95 -6.65 -22.30
C GLY A 40 -37.89 -6.01 -21.28
N GLU A 41 -38.41 -6.88 -20.41
CA GLU A 41 -39.37 -6.54 -19.35
C GLU A 41 -38.91 -7.15 -18.02
N ILE A 42 -39.18 -6.42 -16.92
CA ILE A 42 -38.93 -6.89 -15.55
C ILE A 42 -40.20 -6.69 -14.74
N VAL A 43 -40.65 -7.74 -14.07
CA VAL A 43 -41.69 -7.63 -13.05
C VAL A 43 -41.04 -7.67 -11.67
N ILE A 44 -41.33 -6.65 -10.89
CA ILE A 44 -40.88 -6.52 -9.50
C ILE A 44 -42.09 -6.67 -8.61
N ARG A 45 -42.05 -7.57 -7.63
CA ARG A 45 -43.11 -7.76 -6.63
C ARG A 45 -42.50 -7.79 -5.22
N ASP A 46 -43.01 -6.97 -4.33
CA ASP A 46 -42.60 -6.90 -2.92
C ASP A 46 -41.06 -6.79 -2.75
N GLY A 47 -40.38 -6.02 -3.61
CA GLY A 47 -38.93 -5.80 -3.56
C GLY A 47 -38.09 -6.87 -4.24
N LEU A 48 -38.70 -7.93 -4.79
CA LEU A 48 -38.00 -9.02 -5.49
C LEU A 48 -38.32 -9.01 -6.99
N ILE A 49 -37.37 -9.51 -7.78
CA ILE A 49 -37.58 -9.76 -9.22
C ILE A 49 -38.47 -11.02 -9.36
N GLU A 50 -39.72 -10.84 -9.79
CA GLU A 50 -40.64 -11.95 -10.04
C GLU A 50 -40.33 -12.62 -11.37
N SER A 51 -40.06 -11.82 -12.40
CA SER A 51 -39.67 -12.32 -13.72
C SER A 51 -38.86 -11.29 -14.50
N VAL A 52 -38.02 -11.77 -15.41
CA VAL A 52 -37.24 -10.93 -16.35
C VAL A 52 -37.12 -11.67 -17.69
N GLY A 53 -37.36 -10.98 -18.77
CA GLY A 53 -37.34 -11.59 -20.10
C GLY A 53 -37.83 -10.65 -21.19
N LYS A 54 -38.08 -11.22 -22.39
CA LYS A 54 -38.59 -10.43 -23.51
C LYS A 54 -40.13 -10.32 -23.51
N ASN A 55 -40.83 -11.34 -23.04
CA ASN A 55 -42.29 -11.40 -22.95
C ASN A 55 -42.60 -12.01 -21.58
N VAL A 56 -42.73 -11.19 -20.55
CA VAL A 56 -43.10 -11.71 -19.22
C VAL A 56 -44.60 -11.61 -19.02
N GLU A 57 -45.15 -12.37 -18.08
CA GLU A 57 -46.57 -12.24 -17.69
C GLU A 57 -46.78 -10.87 -17.04
N HIS A 58 -47.79 -10.12 -17.53
CA HIS A 58 -48.13 -8.78 -17.00
C HIS A 58 -49.14 -8.91 -15.87
N PRO A 59 -48.74 -8.72 -14.58
CA PRO A 59 -49.67 -8.78 -13.48
C PRO A 59 -50.71 -7.64 -13.59
N ALA A 60 -52.00 -7.96 -13.37
CA ALA A 60 -53.08 -6.98 -13.48
C ALA A 60 -53.00 -5.87 -12.42
N ASP A 61 -52.24 -6.07 -11.35
CA ASP A 61 -51.98 -5.12 -10.27
C ASP A 61 -50.67 -4.33 -10.44
N ALA A 62 -49.95 -4.53 -11.54
CA ALA A 62 -48.67 -3.89 -11.78
C ALA A 62 -48.81 -2.40 -12.19
N TYR A 63 -47.98 -1.57 -11.61
CA TYR A 63 -47.75 -0.21 -12.11
C TYR A 63 -46.74 -0.29 -13.25
N GLU A 64 -47.18 0.09 -14.44
CA GLU A 64 -46.32 0.02 -15.64
C GLU A 64 -45.45 1.25 -15.77
N ILE A 65 -44.15 1.03 -16.06
CA ILE A 65 -43.17 2.05 -16.36
C ILE A 65 -42.53 1.77 -17.71
N ASP A 66 -42.68 2.70 -18.64
CA ASP A 66 -42.07 2.62 -19.97
C ASP A 66 -40.60 3.07 -19.92
N LEU A 67 -39.70 2.11 -20.18
CA LEU A 67 -38.25 2.34 -20.26
C LEU A 67 -37.73 2.16 -21.69
N SER A 68 -38.55 2.41 -22.71
CA SER A 68 -38.19 2.33 -24.12
C SER A 68 -36.96 3.24 -24.39
N GLY A 69 -35.92 2.66 -25.01
CA GLY A 69 -34.65 3.38 -25.27
C GLY A 69 -33.70 3.51 -24.08
N LYS A 70 -34.08 3.01 -22.90
CA LYS A 70 -33.22 2.97 -21.70
C LYS A 70 -32.50 1.64 -21.59
N HIS A 71 -31.46 1.60 -20.75
CA HIS A 71 -30.74 0.39 -20.37
C HIS A 71 -30.93 0.12 -18.88
N VAL A 72 -31.04 -1.15 -18.54
CA VAL A 72 -31.19 -1.62 -17.15
C VAL A 72 -30.07 -2.58 -16.82
N TYR A 73 -29.36 -2.30 -15.75
CA TYR A 73 -28.24 -3.09 -15.23
C TYR A 73 -28.51 -3.55 -13.79
N PRO A 74 -27.87 -4.64 -13.30
CA PRO A 74 -27.84 -4.93 -11.87
C PRO A 74 -27.25 -3.73 -11.12
N GLY A 75 -27.79 -3.44 -9.95
CA GLY A 75 -27.21 -2.43 -9.07
C GLY A 75 -25.79 -2.79 -8.65
N PHE A 76 -24.91 -1.84 -8.62
CA PHE A 76 -23.51 -2.03 -8.25
C PHE A 76 -23.35 -2.29 -6.76
N ILE A 77 -22.33 -3.05 -6.41
CA ILE A 77 -21.96 -3.41 -5.04
C ILE A 77 -20.61 -2.78 -4.71
N GLU A 78 -20.58 -1.88 -3.72
CA GLU A 78 -19.35 -1.28 -3.20
C GLU A 78 -18.68 -2.28 -2.23
N PRO A 79 -17.51 -2.84 -2.58
CA PRO A 79 -16.88 -3.89 -1.76
C PRO A 79 -16.09 -3.36 -0.56
N TYR A 80 -15.91 -2.04 -0.44
CA TYR A 80 -15.14 -1.43 0.64
C TYR A 80 -15.63 -0.02 0.96
N PHE A 81 -16.53 0.08 1.91
CA PHE A 81 -17.09 1.35 2.34
C PHE A 81 -16.69 1.64 3.80
N ILE A 82 -16.01 2.75 4.01
CA ILE A 82 -15.69 3.30 5.32
C ILE A 82 -16.56 4.54 5.53
N GLN A 83 -17.15 4.64 6.70
CA GLN A 83 -17.81 5.87 7.13
C GLN A 83 -16.76 6.95 7.35
N GLU A 84 -16.85 8.07 6.63
CA GLU A 84 -15.99 9.23 6.86
C GLU A 84 -16.44 9.91 8.16
N GLU A 85 -15.55 10.03 9.14
CA GLU A 85 -15.79 10.89 10.30
C GLU A 85 -15.89 12.34 9.81
N GLU A 86 -16.91 13.09 10.23
CA GLU A 86 -16.98 14.53 9.98
C GLU A 86 -15.66 15.18 10.41
N LYS A 87 -14.91 15.71 9.47
CA LYS A 87 -13.77 16.58 9.78
C LYS A 87 -14.35 17.81 10.47
N SER A 88 -14.34 17.85 11.79
CA SER A 88 -14.72 19.07 12.52
C SER A 88 -13.91 20.23 11.98
N MET A 89 -14.57 21.19 11.33
CA MET A 89 -13.95 22.40 10.76
C MET A 89 -13.34 23.32 11.84
N ASP A 90 -13.47 22.99 13.08
CA ASP A 90 -12.84 23.69 14.21
C ASP A 90 -11.54 22.99 14.61
N ARG A 91 -10.45 23.30 13.90
CA ARG A 91 -9.12 23.18 14.50
C ARG A 91 -8.86 24.44 15.33
N PRO A 92 -8.90 24.36 16.67
CA PRO A 92 -8.39 25.45 17.49
C PRO A 92 -6.91 25.59 17.17
N ARG A 93 -6.46 26.78 16.75
CA ARG A 93 -5.05 27.15 16.75
C ARG A 93 -4.57 27.17 18.22
N GLY A 94 -4.05 26.08 18.71
CA GLY A 94 -3.47 25.94 20.04
C GLY A 94 -3.26 24.47 20.37
N ASN A 95 -2.09 24.15 20.92
CA ASN A 95 -1.58 22.85 21.32
C ASN A 95 -2.43 22.19 22.45
N GLN A 96 -3.70 21.92 22.18
CA GLN A 96 -4.51 21.00 22.98
C GLN A 96 -5.04 19.93 22.04
N GLN A 97 -4.29 18.83 21.93
CA GLN A 97 -4.83 17.58 21.46
C GLN A 97 -6.03 17.24 22.36
N LYS A 98 -7.26 17.37 21.85
CA LYS A 98 -8.40 16.71 22.47
C LYS A 98 -8.07 15.22 22.45
N GLN A 99 -7.70 14.68 23.61
CA GLN A 99 -7.64 13.25 23.80
C GLN A 99 -9.01 12.69 23.41
N LYS A 100 -9.06 11.84 22.40
CA LYS A 100 -10.24 10.99 22.16
C LYS A 100 -10.60 10.36 23.53
N PRO A 101 -11.88 10.23 23.85
CA PRO A 101 -12.26 9.55 25.08
C PRO A 101 -11.49 8.22 25.13
N LYS A 102 -10.69 8.00 26.18
CA LYS A 102 -10.12 6.68 26.42
C LYS A 102 -11.29 5.72 26.55
N GLU A 103 -11.48 4.83 25.58
CA GLU A 103 -12.34 3.67 25.79
C GLU A 103 -11.85 3.02 27.08
N ILE A 104 -12.73 2.91 28.04
CA ILE A 104 -12.40 2.27 29.33
C ILE A 104 -12.22 0.80 29.00
N ALA A 105 -10.97 0.33 29.02
CA ALA A 105 -10.67 -1.08 28.87
C ALA A 105 -11.46 -1.85 29.93
N THR A 106 -12.33 -2.73 29.48
CA THR A 106 -13.06 -3.65 30.38
C THR A 106 -12.15 -4.82 30.74
N ALA A 107 -12.41 -5.48 31.84
CA ALA A 107 -11.61 -6.63 32.28
C ALA A 107 -11.53 -7.78 31.25
N THR A 108 -12.44 -7.78 30.27
CA THR A 108 -12.52 -8.78 29.20
C THR A 108 -12.04 -8.31 27.82
N SER A 109 -11.51 -7.08 27.72
CA SER A 109 -10.94 -6.55 26.47
C SER A 109 -9.47 -6.97 26.34
N HIS A 110 -9.00 -7.05 25.09
CA HIS A 110 -7.59 -7.31 24.81
C HIS A 110 -6.69 -6.24 25.44
N TRP A 111 -5.49 -6.63 25.91
CA TRP A 111 -4.54 -5.72 26.55
C TRP A 111 -4.09 -4.56 25.64
N ASN A 112 -4.03 -4.79 24.32
CA ASN A 112 -3.70 -3.74 23.35
C ASN A 112 -4.98 -3.16 22.75
N PRO A 113 -5.22 -1.84 22.85
CA PRO A 113 -6.45 -1.20 22.38
C PRO A 113 -6.62 -1.18 20.85
N LYS A 114 -5.56 -1.48 20.09
CA LYS A 114 -5.63 -1.62 18.62
C LYS A 114 -6.10 -3.01 18.17
N VAL A 115 -6.35 -3.92 19.12
CA VAL A 115 -6.83 -5.29 18.85
C VAL A 115 -8.27 -5.40 19.33
N THR A 116 -9.21 -5.20 18.40
CA THR A 116 -10.66 -5.17 18.69
C THR A 116 -11.44 -6.04 17.70
N PRO A 117 -11.10 -7.33 17.53
CA PRO A 117 -11.81 -8.20 16.59
C PRO A 117 -13.27 -8.47 16.99
N ASP A 118 -13.64 -8.21 18.25
CA ASP A 118 -14.99 -8.28 18.80
C ASP A 118 -15.84 -7.04 18.50
N ARG A 119 -15.24 -5.93 18.05
CA ARG A 119 -15.99 -4.73 17.63
C ARG A 119 -16.82 -5.07 16.39
N HIS A 120 -18.06 -4.56 16.37
CA HIS A 120 -18.91 -4.64 15.22
C HIS A 120 -19.10 -3.27 14.56
N VAL A 121 -18.93 -3.18 13.24
CA VAL A 121 -18.97 -1.89 12.54
C VAL A 121 -20.30 -1.15 12.75
N LEU A 122 -21.41 -1.87 12.88
CA LEU A 122 -22.74 -1.27 13.06
C LEU A 122 -22.97 -0.66 14.45
N GLU A 123 -22.11 -0.93 15.45
CA GLU A 123 -22.24 -0.34 16.79
C GLU A 123 -22.08 1.19 16.80
N SER A 124 -21.28 1.70 15.87
CA SER A 124 -21.02 3.14 15.72
C SER A 124 -21.38 3.68 14.33
N PHE A 125 -21.97 2.83 13.47
CA PHE A 125 -22.25 3.20 12.09
C PHE A 125 -23.52 4.04 12.00
N THR A 126 -23.41 5.16 11.29
CA THR A 126 -24.55 6.00 10.88
C THR A 126 -24.45 6.26 9.41
N LEU A 127 -25.52 5.96 8.67
CA LEU A 127 -25.53 6.17 7.25
C LEU A 127 -25.94 7.63 6.95
N GLU A 128 -25.00 8.43 6.45
CA GLU A 128 -25.27 9.80 6.05
C GLU A 128 -25.89 9.83 4.65
N GLU A 129 -27.04 10.52 4.52
CA GLU A 129 -27.79 10.64 3.25
C GLU A 129 -26.90 11.12 2.09
N LYS A 130 -26.03 12.10 2.33
CA LYS A 130 -25.12 12.61 1.31
C LYS A 130 -24.11 11.56 0.81
N GLN A 131 -23.64 10.69 1.67
CA GLN A 131 -22.69 9.64 1.29
C GLN A 131 -23.39 8.57 0.45
N THR A 132 -24.60 8.16 0.84
CA THR A 132 -25.43 7.23 0.06
C THR A 132 -25.86 7.79 -1.27
N GLU A 133 -26.28 9.07 -1.30
CA GLU A 133 -26.60 9.76 -2.54
C GLU A 133 -25.42 9.79 -3.51
N ASN A 134 -24.21 10.08 -3.02
CA ASN A 134 -23.02 10.06 -3.86
C ASN A 134 -22.77 8.67 -4.47
N LEU A 135 -22.97 7.59 -3.73
CA LEU A 135 -22.82 6.22 -4.24
C LEU A 135 -23.96 5.85 -5.20
N ARG A 136 -25.22 6.19 -4.88
CA ARG A 136 -26.38 5.98 -5.79
C ARG A 136 -26.16 6.69 -7.12
N ASN A 137 -25.60 7.91 -7.11
CA ASN A 137 -25.26 8.66 -8.32
C ASN A 137 -24.23 7.98 -9.22
N LEU A 138 -23.51 6.96 -8.71
CA LEU A 138 -22.56 6.13 -9.44
C LEU A 138 -23.14 4.76 -9.82
N GLY A 139 -24.36 4.46 -9.39
CA GLY A 139 -25.07 3.19 -9.66
C GLY A 139 -24.94 2.15 -8.55
N PHE A 140 -24.30 2.47 -7.42
CA PHE A 140 -24.21 1.55 -6.29
C PHE A 140 -25.53 1.49 -5.51
N THR A 141 -25.95 0.28 -5.16
CA THR A 141 -27.17 -0.02 -4.41
C THR A 141 -26.89 -0.73 -3.08
N THR A 142 -25.70 -1.27 -2.93
CA THR A 142 -25.29 -2.11 -1.80
C THR A 142 -23.86 -1.77 -1.44
N ALA A 143 -23.50 -1.84 -0.15
CA ALA A 143 -22.15 -1.64 0.33
C ALA A 143 -21.72 -2.67 1.37
N HIS A 144 -20.44 -3.06 1.32
CA HIS A 144 -19.73 -3.77 2.38
C HIS A 144 -19.05 -2.73 3.26
N VAL A 145 -19.62 -2.53 4.46
CA VAL A 145 -19.11 -1.58 5.45
C VAL A 145 -18.03 -2.23 6.28
N VAL A 146 -16.88 -1.59 6.37
CA VAL A 146 -15.70 -2.11 7.08
C VAL A 146 -15.24 -1.12 8.15
N PRO A 147 -14.74 -1.60 9.30
CA PRO A 147 -14.15 -0.75 10.32
C PRO A 147 -12.84 -0.08 9.84
N SER A 148 -12.57 1.16 10.24
CA SER A 148 -11.49 1.99 9.69
C SER A 148 -10.24 2.11 10.56
N SER A 149 -10.29 1.76 11.86
CA SER A 149 -9.21 2.04 12.80
C SER A 149 -8.81 0.83 13.62
N GLY A 150 -7.54 0.74 13.95
CA GLY A 150 -6.93 -0.35 14.71
C GLY A 150 -6.11 -1.31 13.85
N ILE A 151 -5.49 -2.29 14.49
CA ILE A 151 -4.78 -3.39 13.84
C ILE A 151 -5.77 -4.51 13.53
N PHE A 152 -6.40 -5.12 14.54
CA PHE A 152 -7.62 -5.90 14.34
C PHE A 152 -8.80 -4.97 14.53
N ARG A 153 -9.48 -4.62 13.43
CA ARG A 153 -10.45 -3.53 13.42
C ARG A 153 -11.86 -3.94 13.78
N GLY A 154 -12.17 -5.24 13.64
CA GLY A 154 -13.48 -5.79 13.93
C GLY A 154 -14.22 -6.32 12.70
N GLN A 155 -15.49 -6.66 12.93
CA GLN A 155 -16.37 -7.31 11.98
C GLN A 155 -17.01 -6.28 11.04
N SER A 156 -17.09 -6.63 9.76
CA SER A 156 -17.78 -5.87 8.74
C SER A 156 -19.30 -6.18 8.71
N ALA A 157 -20.04 -5.42 7.89
CA ALA A 157 -21.46 -5.64 7.64
C ALA A 157 -21.82 -5.39 6.16
N LEU A 158 -22.95 -5.92 5.72
CA LEU A 158 -23.49 -5.69 4.39
C LEU A 158 -24.82 -4.95 4.49
N ILE A 159 -24.95 -3.83 3.76
CA ILE A 159 -26.11 -2.96 3.82
C ILE A 159 -26.62 -2.58 2.44
N HIS A 160 -27.90 -2.27 2.36
CA HIS A 160 -28.49 -1.53 1.23
C HIS A 160 -28.20 -0.03 1.36
N LEU A 161 -28.07 0.66 0.24
CA LEU A 161 -27.83 2.11 0.17
C LEU A 161 -29.13 2.91 0.00
N GLY A 162 -30.26 2.34 0.43
CA GLY A 162 -31.56 3.03 0.53
C GLY A 162 -31.62 3.98 1.73
N ASP A 163 -32.84 4.39 2.07
CA ASP A 163 -33.10 5.12 3.31
C ASP A 163 -32.81 4.23 4.52
N TRP A 164 -32.04 4.78 5.49
CA TRP A 164 -31.57 3.97 6.61
C TRP A 164 -32.70 3.48 7.50
N SER A 165 -32.81 2.17 7.63
CA SER A 165 -33.71 1.49 8.52
C SER A 165 -33.05 0.17 9.00
N PRO A 166 -33.54 -0.47 10.06
CA PRO A 166 -33.06 -1.81 10.43
C PRO A 166 -33.17 -2.83 9.30
N GLY A 167 -34.13 -2.67 8.38
CA GLY A 167 -34.27 -3.48 7.16
C GLY A 167 -33.18 -3.25 6.12
N SER A 168 -32.43 -2.16 6.22
CA SER A 168 -31.29 -1.89 5.29
C SER A 168 -30.10 -2.81 5.53
N ILE A 169 -30.07 -3.59 6.63
CA ILE A 169 -29.00 -4.54 6.94
C ILE A 169 -29.28 -5.85 6.22
N ILE A 170 -28.48 -6.17 5.19
CA ILE A 170 -28.58 -7.44 4.46
C ILE A 170 -27.99 -8.57 5.32
N LYS A 171 -26.84 -8.30 5.93
CA LYS A 171 -26.13 -9.27 6.75
C LYS A 171 -25.38 -8.53 7.85
N GLU A 172 -25.81 -8.72 9.08
CA GLU A 172 -25.18 -8.12 10.25
C GLU A 172 -23.76 -8.64 10.44
N ALA A 173 -23.55 -9.94 10.51
CA ALA A 173 -22.23 -10.54 10.52
C ALA A 173 -21.68 -10.59 9.07
N GLY A 174 -20.89 -9.58 8.70
CA GLY A 174 -20.26 -9.51 7.40
C GLY A 174 -19.22 -10.62 7.16
N PRO A 175 -18.76 -10.77 5.92
CA PRO A 175 -17.91 -11.89 5.52
C PRO A 175 -16.47 -11.80 6.00
N ALA A 176 -16.03 -10.62 6.50
CA ALA A 176 -14.61 -10.36 6.75
C ALA A 176 -14.33 -9.74 8.12
N GLN A 177 -13.19 -10.15 8.68
CA GLN A 177 -12.48 -9.46 9.75
C GLN A 177 -11.47 -8.51 9.14
N SER A 178 -11.54 -7.22 9.44
CA SER A 178 -10.63 -6.23 8.89
C SER A 178 -9.33 -6.14 9.71
N ILE A 179 -8.19 -6.10 9.01
CA ILE A 179 -6.85 -5.96 9.59
C ILE A 179 -6.10 -4.83 8.86
N GLY A 180 -5.40 -3.99 9.63
CA GLY A 180 -4.54 -2.94 9.10
C GLY A 180 -3.18 -2.90 9.80
N TYR A 181 -2.18 -2.37 9.09
CA TYR A 181 -0.85 -2.15 9.66
C TYR A 181 -0.77 -0.79 10.35
N GLU A 182 -1.64 -0.56 11.35
CA GLU A 182 -1.69 0.71 12.07
C GLU A 182 -0.70 0.74 13.23
N TYR A 183 0.19 1.70 13.24
CA TYR A 183 1.15 1.92 14.31
C TYR A 183 1.21 3.40 14.71
N GLY A 184 1.73 3.69 15.91
CA GLY A 184 1.94 5.04 16.39
C GLY A 184 3.10 5.76 15.70
N SER A 185 3.29 7.04 16.02
CA SER A 185 4.50 7.77 15.62
C SER A 185 5.67 7.35 16.51
N TRP A 186 6.91 7.68 16.07
CA TRP A 186 8.10 7.41 16.87
C TRP A 186 8.06 8.01 18.29
N SER A 187 7.35 9.11 18.47
CA SER A 187 7.14 9.74 19.78
C SER A 187 6.00 9.15 20.62
N ASP A 188 5.26 8.18 20.06
CA ASP A 188 4.17 7.51 20.79
C ASP A 188 4.77 6.38 21.64
N PRO A 189 4.62 6.42 22.99
CA PRO A 189 5.11 5.34 23.84
C PRO A 189 4.27 4.06 23.77
N ALA A 190 3.10 4.12 23.11
CA ALA A 190 2.22 2.95 22.99
C ALA A 190 2.73 1.98 21.93
N TYR A 191 2.84 0.70 22.30
CA TYR A 191 3.14 -0.38 21.37
C TYR A 191 1.96 -0.69 20.44
N PRO A 192 2.18 -0.92 19.13
CA PRO A 192 3.43 -0.74 18.39
C PRO A 192 3.58 0.70 17.89
N ASN A 193 4.82 1.19 17.76
CA ASN A 193 5.12 2.47 17.14
C ASN A 193 5.84 2.34 15.78
N SER A 194 5.89 1.14 15.23
CA SER A 194 6.49 0.83 13.93
C SER A 194 5.73 -0.28 13.19
N LEU A 195 6.03 -0.40 11.89
CA LEU A 195 5.53 -1.51 11.09
C LEU A 195 6.01 -2.88 11.62
N LEU A 196 7.24 -2.94 12.13
CA LEU A 196 7.81 -4.16 12.76
C LEU A 196 6.92 -4.65 13.90
N GLY A 197 6.57 -3.74 14.83
CA GLY A 197 5.73 -4.06 15.97
C GLY A 197 4.30 -4.38 15.56
N ALA A 198 3.74 -3.70 14.55
CA ALA A 198 2.40 -4.01 14.05
C ALA A 198 2.32 -5.45 13.52
N VAL A 199 3.30 -5.91 12.74
CA VAL A 199 3.36 -7.29 12.24
C VAL A 199 3.55 -8.28 13.37
N ALA A 200 4.44 -7.99 14.33
CA ALA A 200 4.66 -8.86 15.49
C ALA A 200 3.39 -8.99 16.34
N LEU A 201 2.67 -7.90 16.58
CA LEU A 201 1.39 -7.91 17.32
C LEU A 201 0.32 -8.73 16.58
N ILE A 202 0.21 -8.60 15.25
CA ILE A 202 -0.71 -9.43 14.46
C ILE A 202 -0.39 -10.91 14.66
N ARG A 203 0.87 -11.30 14.53
CA ARG A 203 1.31 -12.70 14.69
C ARG A 203 1.08 -13.21 16.11
N GLN A 204 1.46 -12.42 17.13
CA GLN A 204 1.23 -12.79 18.53
C GLN A 204 -0.26 -12.99 18.81
N THR A 205 -1.12 -12.09 18.32
CA THR A 205 -2.58 -12.19 18.51
C THR A 205 -3.16 -13.48 17.90
N PHE A 206 -2.70 -13.91 16.73
CA PHE A 206 -3.12 -15.19 16.16
C PHE A 206 -2.64 -16.39 16.98
N TYR A 207 -1.39 -16.39 17.47
CA TYR A 207 -0.92 -17.42 18.39
C TYR A 207 -1.70 -17.43 19.70
N ASP A 208 -2.04 -16.26 20.22
CA ASP A 208 -2.86 -16.12 21.43
C ASP A 208 -4.26 -16.68 21.22
N ALA A 209 -4.89 -16.43 20.07
CA ALA A 209 -6.19 -17.00 19.73
C ALA A 209 -6.14 -18.53 19.66
N GLN A 210 -5.12 -19.10 19.02
CA GLN A 210 -4.93 -20.56 18.97
C GLN A 210 -4.70 -21.15 20.35
N TRP A 211 -3.87 -20.53 21.17
CA TRP A 211 -3.64 -20.94 22.55
C TRP A 211 -4.92 -20.85 23.39
N TYR A 212 -5.66 -19.76 23.27
CA TYR A 212 -6.90 -19.51 24.00
C TYR A 212 -7.95 -20.62 23.75
N ASP A 213 -8.16 -20.97 22.50
CA ASP A 213 -9.07 -22.07 22.14
C ASP A 213 -8.59 -23.42 22.73
N ALA A 214 -7.30 -23.69 22.66
CA ALA A 214 -6.72 -24.90 23.25
C ALA A 214 -6.82 -24.92 24.77
N ALA A 215 -6.56 -23.79 25.44
CA ALA A 215 -6.65 -23.63 26.88
C ALA A 215 -8.07 -23.91 27.41
N TRP A 216 -9.07 -23.30 26.79
CA TRP A 216 -10.47 -23.51 27.15
C TRP A 216 -10.95 -24.95 26.90
N LYS A 217 -10.49 -25.61 25.83
CA LYS A 217 -10.78 -27.02 25.55
C LYS A 217 -10.22 -27.93 26.63
N VAL A 218 -8.97 -27.67 27.05
CA VAL A 218 -8.33 -28.45 28.12
C VAL A 218 -9.01 -28.20 29.48
N TYR A 219 -9.28 -26.92 29.82
CA TYR A 219 -9.95 -26.56 31.08
C TYR A 219 -11.33 -27.23 31.18
N LYS A 220 -12.17 -27.11 30.15
CA LYS A 220 -13.51 -27.74 30.12
C LYS A 220 -13.45 -29.25 30.30
N ARG A 221 -12.39 -29.91 29.82
CA ARG A 221 -12.21 -31.35 29.96
C ARG A 221 -11.59 -31.77 31.28
N TYR A 222 -10.74 -30.94 31.87
CA TYR A 222 -9.96 -31.24 33.07
C TYR A 222 -9.91 -30.05 34.04
N PRO A 223 -11.05 -29.58 34.57
CA PRO A 223 -11.10 -28.39 35.41
C PRO A 223 -10.39 -28.54 36.75
N GLN A 224 -10.26 -29.77 37.28
CA GLN A 224 -9.57 -30.02 38.55
C GLN A 224 -8.04 -29.87 38.47
N ASN A 225 -7.48 -29.83 37.28
CA ASN A 225 -6.04 -29.82 37.07
C ASN A 225 -5.54 -28.45 36.59
N ASN A 226 -6.42 -27.53 36.30
CA ASN A 226 -6.10 -26.26 35.66
C ASN A 226 -6.91 -25.12 36.27
N ASP A 227 -6.29 -23.96 36.36
CA ASP A 227 -7.01 -22.73 36.60
C ASP A 227 -7.86 -22.35 35.39
N GLN A 228 -8.98 -21.70 35.64
CA GLN A 228 -9.86 -21.22 34.58
C GLN A 228 -9.12 -20.15 33.77
N PRO A 229 -9.04 -20.27 32.42
CA PRO A 229 -8.51 -19.18 31.60
C PRO A 229 -9.34 -17.91 31.78
N GLU A 230 -8.68 -16.76 31.78
CA GLU A 230 -9.35 -15.47 31.79
C GLU A 230 -10.22 -15.31 30.55
N GLU A 231 -11.36 -14.66 30.70
CA GLU A 231 -12.23 -14.38 29.56
C GLU A 231 -11.68 -13.22 28.75
N ASP A 232 -11.50 -13.45 27.42
CA ASP A 232 -11.08 -12.47 26.44
C ASP A 232 -12.08 -12.49 25.27
N ARG A 233 -12.82 -11.38 25.11
CA ARG A 233 -13.84 -11.23 24.07
C ARG A 233 -13.20 -11.13 22.69
N ALA A 234 -12.06 -10.45 22.58
CA ALA A 234 -11.33 -10.28 21.32
C ALA A 234 -10.85 -11.63 20.79
N LEU A 235 -10.17 -12.43 21.63
CA LEU A 235 -9.72 -13.77 21.24
C LEU A 235 -10.88 -14.72 20.96
N THR A 236 -12.00 -14.58 21.68
CA THR A 236 -13.22 -15.35 21.41
C THR A 236 -13.78 -15.04 20.02
N ALA A 237 -13.94 -13.75 19.68
CA ALA A 237 -14.41 -13.31 18.37
C ALA A 237 -13.47 -13.76 17.25
N LEU A 238 -12.16 -13.59 17.43
CA LEU A 238 -11.17 -14.01 16.45
C LEU A 238 -11.23 -15.52 16.18
N ASN A 239 -11.39 -16.35 17.22
CA ASN A 239 -11.54 -17.79 17.08
C ASN A 239 -12.83 -18.21 16.33
N ILE A 240 -13.90 -17.43 16.44
CA ILE A 240 -15.13 -17.68 15.64
C ILE A 240 -14.83 -17.48 14.15
N HIS A 241 -14.10 -16.40 13.79
CA HIS A 241 -13.71 -16.14 12.40
C HIS A 241 -12.78 -17.23 11.85
N LEU A 242 -11.77 -17.65 12.61
CA LEU A 242 -10.85 -18.72 12.23
C LEU A 242 -11.55 -20.06 12.00
N LYS A 243 -12.46 -20.46 12.90
CA LYS A 243 -13.21 -21.72 12.78
C LYS A 243 -14.18 -21.76 11.61
N ASN A 244 -14.76 -20.62 11.26
CA ASN A 244 -15.71 -20.51 10.16
C ASN A 244 -15.02 -20.27 8.81
N ASN A 245 -13.70 -20.18 8.78
CA ASN A 245 -12.90 -19.82 7.60
C ASN A 245 -13.38 -18.51 6.95
N ASN A 246 -13.84 -17.56 7.78
CA ASN A 246 -14.22 -16.24 7.32
C ASN A 246 -12.99 -15.51 6.74
N ALA A 247 -13.23 -14.56 5.85
CA ALA A 247 -12.14 -13.81 5.24
C ALA A 247 -11.44 -12.88 6.24
N PHE A 248 -10.13 -12.71 6.05
CA PHE A 248 -9.32 -11.70 6.70
C PHE A 248 -8.92 -10.65 5.66
N LEU A 249 -9.53 -9.48 5.75
CA LEU A 249 -9.31 -8.37 4.83
C LEU A 249 -8.15 -7.50 5.33
N PHE A 250 -6.98 -7.64 4.68
CA PHE A 250 -5.82 -6.80 4.95
C PHE A 250 -5.84 -5.53 4.09
N GLU A 251 -5.73 -4.38 4.73
CA GLU A 251 -5.50 -3.12 4.04
C GLU A 251 -4.02 -2.94 3.72
N THR A 252 -3.71 -2.82 2.43
CA THR A 252 -2.33 -2.75 1.94
C THR A 252 -2.06 -1.38 1.34
N GLY A 253 -1.15 -0.62 1.95
CA GLY A 253 -0.79 0.72 1.50
C GLY A 253 0.20 0.74 0.33
N GLU A 254 0.86 -0.39 0.05
CA GLU A 254 1.84 -0.56 -1.01
C GLU A 254 1.92 -2.06 -1.44
N GLU A 255 2.49 -2.34 -2.61
CA GLU A 255 2.50 -3.68 -3.21
C GLU A 255 3.25 -4.73 -2.36
N LEU A 256 4.31 -4.35 -1.65
CA LEU A 256 5.04 -5.27 -0.77
C LEU A 256 4.26 -5.60 0.51
N ALA A 257 3.32 -4.71 0.92
CA ALA A 257 2.39 -5.00 2.03
C ALA A 257 1.43 -6.14 1.68
N ALA A 258 1.05 -6.29 0.42
CA ALA A 258 0.26 -7.42 -0.05
C ALA A 258 1.03 -8.75 0.13
N LEU A 259 2.32 -8.77 -0.21
CA LEU A 259 3.17 -9.94 -0.03
C LEU A 259 3.37 -10.26 1.46
N ARG A 260 3.51 -9.23 2.30
CA ARG A 260 3.58 -9.36 3.76
C ARG A 260 2.30 -9.97 4.34
N ALA A 261 1.12 -9.52 3.89
CA ALA A 261 -0.16 -10.11 4.26
C ALA A 261 -0.25 -11.58 3.84
N GLY A 262 0.26 -11.91 2.65
CA GLY A 262 0.35 -13.27 2.14
C GLY A 262 1.14 -14.20 3.05
N LYS A 263 2.29 -13.75 3.57
CA LYS A 263 3.09 -14.53 4.54
C LYS A 263 2.35 -14.79 5.85
N ILE A 264 1.66 -13.79 6.36
CA ILE A 264 0.84 -13.96 7.57
C ILE A 264 -0.29 -14.96 7.29
N ALA A 265 -0.94 -14.83 6.14
CA ALA A 265 -2.00 -15.74 5.76
C ALA A 265 -1.50 -17.19 5.61
N GLU A 266 -0.32 -17.41 5.05
CA GLU A 266 0.33 -18.72 4.95
C GLU A 266 0.69 -19.26 6.34
N GLU A 267 1.26 -18.44 7.25
CA GLU A 267 1.64 -18.86 8.62
C GLU A 267 0.43 -19.38 9.44
N PHE A 268 -0.77 -18.79 9.20
CA PHE A 268 -1.98 -19.09 10.00
C PHE A 268 -3.11 -19.75 9.22
N ASP A 269 -2.89 -20.13 7.95
CA ASP A 269 -3.90 -20.74 7.06
C ASP A 269 -5.17 -19.88 6.93
N LEU A 270 -5.00 -18.58 6.62
CA LEU A 270 -6.10 -17.63 6.55
C LEU A 270 -6.71 -17.53 5.16
N ASN A 271 -8.02 -17.36 5.10
CA ASN A 271 -8.73 -16.94 3.88
C ASN A 271 -8.44 -15.45 3.64
N LEU A 272 -7.43 -15.17 2.79
CA LEU A 272 -6.87 -13.83 2.57
C LEU A 272 -7.69 -13.02 1.57
N TRP A 273 -8.11 -11.82 1.97
CA TRP A 273 -8.55 -10.76 1.08
C TRP A 273 -7.63 -9.54 1.22
N LEU A 274 -7.46 -8.80 0.13
CA LEU A 274 -6.59 -7.63 0.09
C LEU A 274 -7.39 -6.39 -0.34
N LYS A 275 -7.28 -5.31 0.42
CA LYS A 275 -7.62 -3.98 -0.08
C LYS A 275 -6.39 -3.44 -0.79
N GLY A 276 -6.43 -3.46 -2.10
CA GLY A 276 -5.34 -2.99 -2.98
C GLY A 276 -5.17 -1.48 -2.96
N ASN A 277 -4.12 -1.02 -3.63
CA ASN A 277 -3.69 0.38 -3.64
C ASN A 277 -3.52 1.00 -5.04
N GLY A 278 -3.77 0.23 -6.11
CA GLY A 278 -3.62 0.67 -7.50
C GLY A 278 -2.24 0.43 -8.12
N TYR A 279 -1.31 -0.17 -7.40
CA TYR A 279 0.04 -0.52 -7.86
C TYR A 279 0.24 -2.01 -8.14
N GLU A 280 -0.81 -2.82 -8.15
CA GLU A 280 -0.76 -4.28 -8.28
C GLU A 280 -0.05 -4.73 -9.56
N TYR A 281 -0.11 -3.91 -10.64
CA TYR A 281 0.58 -4.18 -11.90
C TYR A 281 2.10 -4.34 -11.74
N ARG A 282 2.70 -3.86 -10.64
CA ARG A 282 4.14 -3.93 -10.37
C ARG A 282 4.60 -5.33 -9.98
N ARG A 283 3.72 -6.16 -9.39
CA ARG A 283 4.04 -7.49 -8.84
C ARG A 283 2.95 -8.53 -9.14
N LEU A 284 2.43 -8.53 -10.38
CA LEU A 284 1.29 -9.36 -10.76
C LEU A 284 1.50 -10.86 -10.55
N GLU A 285 2.70 -11.37 -10.82
CA GLU A 285 2.97 -12.80 -10.65
C GLU A 285 2.94 -13.19 -9.18
N GLU A 286 3.63 -12.43 -8.34
CA GLU A 286 3.67 -12.65 -6.91
C GLU A 286 2.28 -12.50 -6.27
N ILE A 287 1.51 -11.49 -6.68
CA ILE A 287 0.14 -11.27 -6.19
C ILE A 287 -0.80 -12.40 -6.63
N LYS A 288 -0.63 -12.92 -7.86
CA LYS A 288 -1.41 -14.08 -8.33
C LYS A 288 -1.16 -15.32 -7.47
N GLU A 289 0.08 -15.55 -7.04
CA GLU A 289 0.46 -16.67 -6.19
C GLU A 289 -0.24 -16.66 -4.83
N LEU A 290 -0.64 -15.48 -4.34
CA LEU A 290 -1.39 -15.32 -3.08
C LEU A 290 -2.79 -15.93 -3.14
N LYS A 291 -3.36 -16.13 -4.34
CA LYS A 291 -4.73 -16.66 -4.57
C LYS A 291 -5.80 -15.90 -3.81
N SER A 292 -5.58 -14.62 -3.54
CA SER A 292 -6.47 -13.76 -2.77
C SER A 292 -7.50 -13.06 -3.65
N PHE A 293 -8.62 -12.67 -3.05
CA PHE A 293 -9.56 -11.71 -3.64
C PHE A 293 -9.07 -10.29 -3.36
N ILE A 294 -9.12 -9.43 -4.39
CA ILE A 294 -8.60 -8.05 -4.30
C ILE A 294 -9.72 -7.03 -4.46
N ILE A 295 -9.78 -6.07 -3.57
CA ILE A 295 -10.63 -4.89 -3.67
C ILE A 295 -9.77 -3.78 -4.26
N LEU A 296 -10.00 -3.45 -5.52
CA LEU A 296 -9.14 -2.62 -6.35
C LEU A 296 -9.67 -1.19 -6.50
N PRO A 297 -8.95 -0.15 -6.04
CA PRO A 297 -9.32 1.23 -6.32
C PRO A 297 -8.92 1.65 -7.74
N LEU A 298 -9.69 2.59 -8.30
CA LEU A 298 -9.35 3.26 -9.57
C LEU A 298 -8.72 4.64 -9.31
N ASN A 299 -7.77 4.70 -8.41
CA ASN A 299 -7.10 5.90 -7.90
C ASN A 299 -5.94 6.36 -8.79
N PHE A 300 -6.22 6.63 -10.06
CA PHE A 300 -5.17 7.02 -11.01
C PHE A 300 -4.49 8.33 -10.59
N PRO A 301 -3.16 8.43 -10.78
CA PRO A 301 -2.43 9.64 -10.46
C PRO A 301 -2.88 10.80 -11.34
N LYS A 302 -2.83 12.00 -10.79
CA LYS A 302 -3.06 13.24 -11.55
C LYS A 302 -1.94 13.42 -12.57
N LYS A 303 -2.24 14.17 -13.63
CA LYS A 303 -1.26 14.56 -14.64
C LYS A 303 -0.04 15.22 -13.96
N PRO A 304 1.17 14.68 -14.12
CA PRO A 304 2.37 15.28 -13.55
C PRO A 304 2.65 16.67 -14.16
N ASP A 305 3.13 17.59 -13.34
CA ASP A 305 3.54 18.91 -13.83
C ASP A 305 4.92 18.82 -14.51
N VAL A 306 4.90 18.88 -15.82
CA VAL A 306 6.10 18.87 -16.68
C VAL A 306 6.08 20.07 -17.65
N ALA A 307 5.30 21.12 -17.34
CA ALA A 307 5.09 22.26 -18.22
C ALA A 307 6.38 23.07 -18.40
N THR A 308 7.24 23.14 -17.38
CA THR A 308 8.56 23.78 -17.46
C THR A 308 9.67 22.74 -17.28
N TRP A 309 10.88 23.07 -17.70
CA TRP A 309 12.03 22.20 -17.54
C TRP A 309 12.34 21.93 -16.04
N GLU A 310 12.24 22.96 -15.21
CA GLU A 310 12.47 22.87 -13.78
C GLU A 310 11.42 22.00 -13.09
N ALA A 311 10.13 22.13 -13.46
CA ALA A 311 9.06 21.29 -12.95
C ALA A 311 9.30 19.83 -13.34
N ALA A 312 9.64 19.60 -14.61
CA ALA A 312 9.93 18.25 -15.09
C ALA A 312 11.09 17.57 -14.33
N LEU A 313 12.11 18.31 -13.87
CA LEU A 313 13.21 17.74 -13.07
C LEU A 313 12.76 17.22 -11.69
N GLN A 314 11.64 17.74 -11.15
CA GLN A 314 11.11 17.33 -9.85
C GLN A 314 10.23 16.06 -9.93
N VAL A 315 9.86 15.64 -11.13
CA VAL A 315 9.04 14.44 -11.35
C VAL A 315 9.95 13.25 -11.61
N SER A 316 9.84 12.19 -10.82
CA SER A 316 10.63 10.97 -11.01
C SER A 316 10.22 10.19 -12.25
N ASN A 317 11.08 9.30 -12.72
CA ASN A 317 10.71 8.39 -13.82
C ASN A 317 9.58 7.44 -13.41
N GLU A 318 9.57 7.02 -12.17
CA GLU A 318 8.52 6.18 -11.58
C GLU A 318 7.15 6.86 -11.62
N GLU A 319 7.05 8.15 -11.23
CA GLU A 319 5.80 8.92 -11.30
C GLU A 319 5.29 9.06 -12.74
N LEU A 320 6.20 9.32 -13.70
CA LEU A 320 5.83 9.40 -15.12
C LEU A 320 5.29 8.06 -15.65
N ARG A 321 5.94 6.96 -15.31
CA ARG A 321 5.54 5.61 -15.68
C ARG A 321 4.22 5.21 -15.01
N HIS A 322 4.07 5.52 -13.73
CA HIS A 322 2.82 5.25 -12.99
C HIS A 322 1.63 5.98 -13.62
N TRP A 323 1.78 7.26 -14.00
CA TRP A 323 0.73 8.00 -14.70
C TRP A 323 0.30 7.30 -16.00
N ASP A 324 1.24 6.72 -16.70
CA ASP A 324 0.96 6.04 -17.96
C ASP A 324 0.38 4.62 -17.78
N ILE A 325 0.83 3.88 -16.78
CA ILE A 325 0.48 2.45 -16.60
C ILE A 325 -0.76 2.25 -15.71
N ALA A 326 -0.97 3.09 -14.70
CA ALA A 326 -2.01 2.87 -13.69
C ALA A 326 -3.43 2.64 -14.29
N PRO A 327 -3.87 3.33 -15.36
CA PRO A 327 -5.15 3.06 -15.97
C PRO A 327 -5.32 1.65 -16.56
N ASP A 328 -4.22 0.95 -16.83
CA ASP A 328 -4.22 -0.42 -17.38
C ASP A 328 -4.24 -1.50 -16.29
N ASN A 329 -4.14 -1.13 -14.99
CA ASN A 329 -3.98 -2.08 -13.90
C ASN A 329 -5.10 -3.14 -13.86
N ALA A 330 -6.36 -2.71 -13.96
CA ALA A 330 -7.53 -3.61 -13.96
C ALA A 330 -7.50 -4.60 -15.15
N GLN A 331 -7.11 -4.13 -16.36
CA GLN A 331 -6.94 -5.00 -17.53
C GLN A 331 -5.86 -6.05 -17.27
N ARG A 332 -4.68 -5.62 -16.80
CA ARG A 332 -3.52 -6.50 -16.55
C ARG A 332 -3.83 -7.57 -15.50
N MET A 333 -4.54 -7.20 -14.43
CA MET A 333 -5.02 -8.15 -13.42
C MET A 333 -6.02 -9.15 -14.01
N GLY A 334 -6.97 -8.68 -14.82
CA GLY A 334 -7.95 -9.53 -15.50
C GLY A 334 -7.29 -10.54 -16.46
N GLU A 335 -6.29 -10.11 -17.24
CA GLU A 335 -5.50 -10.98 -18.13
C GLU A 335 -4.73 -12.07 -17.37
N LYS A 336 -4.29 -11.77 -16.14
CA LYS A 336 -3.65 -12.76 -15.25
C LYS A 336 -4.64 -13.67 -14.53
N GLY A 337 -5.96 -13.39 -14.64
CA GLY A 337 -7.00 -14.15 -13.95
C GLY A 337 -7.03 -13.93 -12.43
N ILE A 338 -6.52 -12.80 -11.96
CA ILE A 338 -6.58 -12.39 -10.55
C ILE A 338 -8.01 -11.89 -10.26
N PRO A 339 -8.74 -12.46 -9.29
CA PRO A 339 -10.10 -12.03 -9.00
C PRO A 339 -10.09 -10.69 -8.25
N PHE A 340 -10.87 -9.72 -8.74
CA PHE A 340 -11.00 -8.42 -8.07
C PHE A 340 -12.39 -7.81 -8.23
N ALA A 341 -12.74 -6.93 -7.30
CA ALA A 341 -13.88 -6.03 -7.40
C ALA A 341 -13.41 -4.57 -7.28
N LEU A 342 -14.06 -3.67 -8.02
CA LEU A 342 -13.71 -2.26 -8.02
C LEU A 342 -14.38 -1.52 -6.87
N THR A 343 -13.66 -0.57 -6.26
CA THR A 343 -14.16 0.27 -5.16
C THR A 343 -14.00 1.75 -5.46
N THR A 344 -14.88 2.56 -4.85
CA THR A 344 -14.76 4.02 -4.84
C THR A 344 -13.79 4.54 -3.77
N SER A 345 -13.24 3.65 -2.96
CA SER A 345 -12.25 4.00 -1.92
C SER A 345 -10.95 4.53 -2.55
N ASP A 346 -10.22 5.36 -1.80
CA ASP A 346 -8.94 5.97 -2.19
C ASP A 346 -9.00 6.91 -3.42
N LEU A 347 -10.19 7.29 -3.87
CA LEU A 347 -10.34 8.35 -4.84
C LEU A 347 -10.42 9.71 -4.14
N ASP A 348 -9.64 10.69 -4.61
CA ASP A 348 -9.72 12.09 -4.12
C ASP A 348 -11.15 12.65 -4.21
N ASP A 349 -11.85 12.31 -5.30
CA ASP A 349 -13.27 12.58 -5.50
C ASP A 349 -13.96 11.32 -6.03
N LYS A 350 -14.87 10.75 -5.24
CA LYS A 350 -15.64 9.56 -5.61
C LYS A 350 -16.36 9.71 -6.95
N LYS A 351 -16.74 10.93 -7.34
CA LYS A 351 -17.36 11.23 -8.66
C LYS A 351 -16.46 10.87 -9.84
N SER A 352 -15.15 10.78 -9.65
CA SER A 352 -14.19 10.37 -10.68
C SER A 352 -14.26 8.87 -11.00
N PHE A 353 -14.91 8.04 -10.16
CA PHE A 353 -14.98 6.59 -10.33
C PHE A 353 -15.41 6.18 -11.74
N ARG A 354 -16.56 6.68 -12.22
CA ARG A 354 -17.04 6.33 -13.56
C ARG A 354 -16.10 6.82 -14.66
N LYS A 355 -15.54 8.04 -14.54
CA LYS A 355 -14.56 8.57 -15.50
C LYS A 355 -13.33 7.64 -15.57
N ASN A 356 -12.84 7.20 -14.43
CA ASN A 356 -11.66 6.33 -14.36
C ASN A 356 -11.98 4.91 -14.87
N LEU A 357 -13.17 4.40 -14.59
CA LEU A 357 -13.62 3.10 -15.14
C LEU A 357 -13.70 3.14 -16.68
N LEU A 358 -14.30 4.20 -17.24
CA LEU A 358 -14.35 4.40 -18.68
C LEU A 358 -12.96 4.54 -19.30
N ARG A 359 -12.03 5.20 -18.62
CA ARG A 359 -10.62 5.28 -19.04
C ARG A 359 -9.97 3.91 -19.10
N SER A 360 -10.19 3.05 -18.11
CA SER A 360 -9.69 1.67 -18.14
C SER A 360 -10.29 0.87 -19.29
N VAL A 361 -11.59 1.07 -19.59
CA VAL A 361 -12.24 0.42 -20.74
C VAL A 361 -11.67 0.93 -22.07
N ASP A 362 -11.48 2.24 -22.22
CA ASP A 362 -10.82 2.83 -23.40
C ASP A 362 -9.40 2.27 -23.60
N ARG A 363 -8.71 1.90 -22.49
CA ARG A 363 -7.38 1.31 -22.47
C ARG A 363 -7.36 -0.21 -22.66
N GLY A 364 -8.51 -0.87 -22.80
CA GLY A 364 -8.62 -2.29 -23.15
C GLY A 364 -9.24 -3.19 -22.09
N PHE A 365 -9.60 -2.68 -20.92
CA PHE A 365 -10.37 -3.46 -19.96
C PHE A 365 -11.75 -3.78 -20.56
N SER A 366 -12.15 -5.06 -20.64
CA SER A 366 -13.40 -5.44 -21.28
C SER A 366 -14.62 -4.88 -20.54
N LYS A 367 -15.66 -4.46 -21.28
CA LYS A 367 -16.91 -3.98 -20.67
C LYS A 367 -17.55 -5.04 -19.76
N ASP A 368 -17.49 -6.30 -20.15
CA ASP A 368 -18.02 -7.42 -19.35
C ASP A 368 -17.22 -7.62 -18.07
N GLY A 369 -15.87 -7.52 -18.15
CA GLY A 369 -15.01 -7.54 -16.98
C GLY A 369 -15.24 -6.36 -16.04
N ALA A 370 -15.44 -5.17 -16.60
CA ALA A 370 -15.77 -3.97 -15.86
C ALA A 370 -17.11 -4.08 -15.14
N LEU A 371 -18.15 -4.60 -15.83
CA LEU A 371 -19.45 -4.85 -15.20
C LEU A 371 -19.36 -5.96 -14.15
N ALA A 372 -18.64 -7.04 -14.44
CA ALA A 372 -18.45 -8.14 -13.49
C ALA A 372 -17.80 -7.68 -12.19
N SER A 373 -16.80 -6.79 -12.29
CA SER A 373 -16.04 -6.30 -11.13
C SER A 373 -16.84 -5.40 -10.18
N VAL A 374 -18.03 -4.94 -10.58
CA VAL A 374 -18.94 -4.12 -9.74
C VAL A 374 -20.28 -4.84 -9.45
N THR A 375 -20.49 -6.03 -10.00
CA THR A 375 -21.75 -6.78 -9.84
C THR A 375 -21.52 -8.23 -9.36
N VAL A 376 -21.26 -9.16 -10.26
CA VAL A 376 -21.19 -10.61 -9.96
C VAL A 376 -19.95 -10.97 -9.13
N THR A 377 -18.82 -10.31 -9.35
CA THR A 377 -17.61 -10.61 -8.59
C THR A 377 -17.75 -10.22 -7.11
N PRO A 378 -18.10 -8.96 -6.76
CA PRO A 378 -18.33 -8.63 -5.35
C PRO A 378 -19.48 -9.44 -4.75
N ALA A 379 -20.57 -9.71 -5.49
CA ALA A 379 -21.64 -10.57 -4.99
C ALA A 379 -21.14 -11.96 -4.59
N LYS A 380 -20.27 -12.56 -5.40
CA LYS A 380 -19.68 -13.88 -5.12
C LYS A 380 -18.84 -13.88 -3.84
N TYR A 381 -17.89 -12.97 -3.73
CA TYR A 381 -16.97 -12.97 -2.60
C TYR A 381 -17.62 -12.48 -1.30
N LEU A 382 -18.60 -11.58 -1.38
CA LEU A 382 -19.37 -11.11 -0.22
C LEU A 382 -20.48 -12.11 0.20
N GLY A 383 -20.66 -13.22 -0.53
CA GLY A 383 -21.68 -14.23 -0.21
C GLY A 383 -23.09 -13.76 -0.50
N LEU A 384 -23.28 -12.93 -1.54
CA LEU A 384 -24.56 -12.34 -1.96
C LEU A 384 -25.08 -12.90 -3.29
N SER A 385 -24.42 -13.87 -3.92
CA SER A 385 -24.77 -14.35 -5.27
C SER A 385 -26.19 -14.88 -5.39
N GLU A 386 -26.75 -15.42 -4.30
CA GLU A 386 -28.12 -15.94 -4.29
C GLU A 386 -29.19 -14.82 -4.32
N VAL A 387 -28.80 -13.61 -3.89
CA VAL A 387 -29.75 -12.50 -3.68
C VAL A 387 -29.46 -11.26 -4.52
N LEU A 388 -28.21 -11.06 -4.98
CA LEU A 388 -27.76 -9.87 -5.72
C LEU A 388 -26.77 -10.25 -6.84
N GLY A 389 -26.31 -9.24 -7.58
CA GLY A 389 -25.25 -9.31 -8.59
C GLY A 389 -25.74 -9.60 -10.01
N THR A 390 -26.95 -10.11 -10.20
CA THR A 390 -27.59 -10.31 -11.49
C THR A 390 -29.06 -9.95 -11.41
N LEU A 391 -29.73 -9.74 -12.56
CA LEU A 391 -31.19 -9.57 -12.64
C LEU A 391 -31.81 -10.92 -12.98
N GLU A 392 -32.14 -11.70 -11.97
CA GLU A 392 -32.73 -13.02 -12.08
C GLU A 392 -33.91 -13.15 -11.15
N LYS A 393 -34.84 -14.07 -11.51
CA LYS A 393 -36.02 -14.37 -10.69
C LYS A 393 -35.65 -14.76 -9.25
N GLY A 394 -36.29 -14.15 -8.28
CA GLY A 394 -36.13 -14.40 -6.84
C GLY A 394 -35.06 -13.54 -6.18
N LYS A 395 -34.25 -12.82 -6.94
CA LYS A 395 -33.25 -11.87 -6.40
C LYS A 395 -33.91 -10.56 -6.00
N ILE A 396 -33.25 -9.84 -5.12
CA ILE A 396 -33.65 -8.49 -4.68
C ILE A 396 -33.60 -7.55 -5.88
N ALA A 397 -34.64 -6.74 -6.04
CA ALA A 397 -34.73 -5.76 -7.14
C ALA A 397 -33.85 -4.55 -6.89
N ASN A 398 -32.54 -4.80 -6.91
CA ASN A 398 -31.50 -3.78 -6.91
C ASN A 398 -30.99 -3.62 -8.34
N LEU A 399 -31.36 -2.52 -8.97
CA LEU A 399 -31.00 -2.26 -10.37
C LEU A 399 -30.75 -0.76 -10.63
N MET A 400 -30.17 -0.49 -11.79
CA MET A 400 -29.83 0.86 -12.24
C MET A 400 -30.44 1.08 -13.63
N VAL A 401 -31.10 2.23 -13.83
CA VAL A 401 -31.65 2.67 -15.12
C VAL A 401 -30.78 3.80 -15.70
N THR A 402 -30.39 3.63 -16.95
CA THR A 402 -29.56 4.62 -17.68
C THR A 402 -30.22 5.00 -19.01
N ASN A 403 -29.90 6.19 -19.52
CA ASN A 403 -30.40 6.68 -20.80
C ASN A 403 -29.63 6.16 -22.03
N GLY A 404 -28.80 5.12 -21.86
CA GLY A 404 -28.00 4.48 -22.90
C GLY A 404 -27.02 3.48 -22.32
N ASP A 405 -26.07 2.98 -23.12
CA ASP A 405 -25.00 2.08 -22.63
C ASP A 405 -24.19 2.79 -21.53
N TYR A 406 -24.08 2.20 -20.34
CA TYR A 406 -23.33 2.72 -19.19
C TYR A 406 -21.89 3.10 -19.55
N PHE A 407 -21.30 2.36 -20.48
CA PHE A 407 -19.91 2.58 -20.93
C PHE A 407 -19.78 3.66 -22.03
N ASP A 408 -20.85 4.33 -22.43
CA ASP A 408 -20.75 5.55 -23.25
C ASP A 408 -20.59 6.78 -22.33
N GLN A 409 -19.63 7.64 -22.62
CA GLN A 409 -19.33 8.84 -21.82
C GLN A 409 -20.53 9.79 -21.65
N LYS A 410 -21.45 9.81 -22.62
CA LYS A 410 -22.63 10.69 -22.60
C LYS A 410 -23.79 10.12 -21.81
N THR A 411 -23.76 8.83 -21.50
CA THR A 411 -24.82 8.17 -20.74
C THR A 411 -24.87 8.72 -19.33
N THR A 412 -26.10 8.91 -18.85
CA THR A 412 -26.38 9.32 -17.47
C THR A 412 -27.20 8.25 -16.77
N ILE A 413 -27.01 8.11 -15.46
CA ILE A 413 -27.87 7.27 -14.62
C ILE A 413 -29.08 8.12 -14.28
N GLU A 414 -30.28 7.61 -14.57
CA GLU A 414 -31.55 8.30 -14.31
C GLU A 414 -32.13 7.91 -12.95
N SER A 415 -32.13 6.63 -12.63
CA SER A 415 -32.57 6.15 -11.33
C SER A 415 -31.79 4.90 -10.90
N VAL A 416 -31.79 4.63 -9.61
CA VAL A 416 -31.44 3.34 -9.04
C VAL A 416 -32.61 2.79 -8.25
N TRP A 417 -32.78 1.49 -8.28
CA TRP A 417 -33.81 0.79 -7.52
C TRP A 417 -33.15 -0.02 -6.41
N ILE A 418 -33.64 0.10 -5.21
CA ILE A 418 -33.12 -0.61 -4.04
C ILE A 418 -34.29 -1.27 -3.34
N GLU A 419 -34.27 -2.59 -3.22
CA GLU A 419 -35.38 -3.38 -2.67
C GLU A 419 -36.73 -3.08 -3.37
N GLY A 420 -36.65 -2.81 -4.69
CA GLY A 420 -37.83 -2.47 -5.51
C GLY A 420 -38.37 -1.06 -5.31
N LEU A 421 -37.70 -0.19 -4.55
CA LEU A 421 -38.03 1.23 -4.42
C LEU A 421 -37.15 2.06 -5.34
N GLU A 422 -37.77 2.94 -6.12
CA GLU A 422 -37.05 3.84 -7.03
C GLU A 422 -36.48 5.06 -6.31
N TYR A 423 -35.20 5.33 -6.54
CA TYR A 423 -34.50 6.55 -6.18
C TYR A 423 -34.15 7.32 -7.46
N LEU A 424 -34.97 8.33 -7.76
CA LEU A 424 -34.78 9.15 -8.94
C LEU A 424 -33.57 10.08 -8.73
N LEU A 425 -32.54 9.93 -9.57
CA LEU A 425 -31.30 10.70 -9.47
C LEU A 425 -31.33 11.92 -10.39
N ARG A 426 -32.01 11.80 -11.51
CA ARG A 426 -32.23 12.87 -12.47
C ARG A 426 -33.63 12.78 -13.02
N SER A 427 -34.30 13.87 -13.02
CA SER A 427 -35.55 14.06 -13.75
C SER A 427 -35.24 14.84 -15.03
N THR A 428 -35.42 14.23 -16.19
CA THR A 428 -35.34 14.92 -17.45
C THR A 428 -36.62 15.77 -17.59
N PRO A 429 -36.52 17.04 -17.90
CA PRO A 429 -37.73 17.84 -18.19
C PRO A 429 -38.48 17.25 -19.39
N ASP A 430 -39.80 17.16 -19.30
CA ASP A 430 -40.62 16.68 -20.41
C ASP A 430 -40.64 17.68 -21.58
N ALA A 431 -40.52 18.98 -21.27
CA ALA A 431 -40.50 20.04 -22.27
C ALA A 431 -39.06 20.38 -22.67
N ASP A 432 -38.78 20.62 -23.93
CA ASP A 432 -37.52 21.16 -24.43
C ASP A 432 -37.63 22.70 -24.58
N ALA A 433 -36.83 23.44 -23.81
CA ALA A 433 -36.80 24.91 -23.89
C ALA A 433 -35.96 25.45 -25.06
N ARG A 434 -35.18 24.58 -25.74
CA ARG A 434 -34.28 25.04 -26.83
C ARG A 434 -35.04 25.51 -28.05
N GLY A 435 -34.52 26.57 -28.65
CA GLY A 435 -35.12 27.17 -29.85
C GLY A 435 -35.11 28.67 -29.79
N THR A 436 -35.80 29.26 -30.77
CA THR A 436 -36.07 30.70 -30.80
C THR A 436 -37.53 30.92 -30.46
N TRP A 437 -37.75 31.75 -29.46
CA TRP A 437 -39.07 32.12 -28.94
C TRP A 437 -39.30 33.59 -29.15
N LEU A 438 -40.49 33.98 -29.58
CA LEU A 438 -40.95 35.35 -29.50
C LEU A 438 -41.57 35.55 -28.13
N ILE A 439 -40.96 36.37 -27.31
CA ILE A 439 -41.42 36.69 -25.96
C ILE A 439 -42.08 38.08 -25.92
N GLN A 440 -43.31 38.13 -25.43
CA GLN A 440 -43.97 39.33 -25.05
C GLN A 440 -43.97 39.47 -23.54
N TRP A 441 -43.55 40.61 -23.02
CA TRP A 441 -43.52 40.83 -21.59
C TRP A 441 -43.83 42.27 -21.24
N SER A 442 -44.47 42.48 -20.11
CA SER A 442 -44.95 43.83 -19.70
C SER A 442 -44.65 44.05 -18.22
N PHE A 443 -44.31 45.29 -17.89
CA PHE A 443 -44.31 45.82 -16.55
C PHE A 443 -44.83 47.23 -16.53
N GLY A 444 -45.74 47.58 -15.62
CA GLY A 444 -46.51 48.77 -15.67
C GLY A 444 -47.35 48.89 -16.97
N GLU A 445 -47.31 50.02 -17.63
CA GLU A 445 -47.97 50.26 -18.93
C GLU A 445 -47.10 49.91 -20.15
N GLU A 446 -45.84 49.53 -19.93
CA GLU A 446 -44.89 49.21 -21.01
C GLU A 446 -45.02 47.76 -21.45
N VAL A 447 -45.26 47.56 -22.76
CA VAL A 447 -45.26 46.21 -23.38
C VAL A 447 -44.10 46.10 -24.32
N ARG A 448 -43.25 44.99 -24.14
CA ARG A 448 -42.09 44.70 -24.97
C ARG A 448 -42.29 43.38 -25.73
N ASN A 449 -41.83 43.39 -26.98
CA ASN A 449 -41.79 42.21 -27.83
C ASN A 449 -40.33 41.95 -28.23
N ASP A 450 -39.74 40.88 -27.72
CA ASP A 450 -38.35 40.54 -27.91
C ASP A 450 -38.21 39.09 -28.42
N SER A 451 -36.98 38.69 -28.76
CA SER A 451 -36.72 37.32 -29.16
C SER A 451 -35.83 36.64 -28.10
N LEU A 452 -36.28 35.52 -27.59
CA LEU A 452 -35.51 34.71 -26.62
C LEU A 452 -34.93 33.51 -27.36
N LYS A 453 -33.59 33.43 -27.42
CA LYS A 453 -32.90 32.31 -28.06
C LYS A 453 -32.29 31.42 -26.98
N ILE A 454 -32.78 30.19 -26.89
CA ILE A 454 -32.29 29.17 -25.98
C ILE A 454 -31.52 28.13 -26.77
N THR A 455 -30.32 27.79 -26.30
CA THR A 455 -29.36 26.83 -26.89
C THR A 455 -28.72 25.98 -25.79
N GLY A 456 -27.82 25.10 -26.12
CA GLY A 456 -27.13 24.27 -25.14
C GLY A 456 -27.71 22.86 -25.03
N GLU A 457 -27.45 22.18 -23.94
CA GLU A 457 -28.00 20.86 -23.67
C GLU A 457 -29.42 20.96 -23.09
N HIS A 458 -30.26 19.96 -23.33
CA HIS A 458 -31.65 19.92 -22.85
C HIS A 458 -31.75 20.16 -21.33
N GLU A 459 -30.88 19.53 -20.57
CA GLU A 459 -30.82 19.63 -19.11
C GLU A 459 -30.08 20.91 -18.61
N LYS A 460 -29.29 21.53 -19.47
CA LYS A 460 -28.48 22.71 -19.12
C LYS A 460 -28.60 23.77 -20.21
N PRO A 461 -29.81 24.30 -20.40
CA PRO A 461 -30.03 25.30 -21.41
C PRO A 461 -29.25 26.58 -21.08
N LYS A 462 -28.82 27.28 -22.14
CA LYS A 462 -28.21 28.61 -22.11
C LYS A 462 -28.94 29.47 -23.09
N GLY A 463 -28.88 30.78 -22.95
CA GLY A 463 -29.58 31.60 -23.89
C GLY A 463 -29.22 33.07 -23.85
N LYS A 464 -29.91 33.79 -24.69
CA LYS A 464 -29.84 35.24 -24.78
C LYS A 464 -31.19 35.83 -25.15
N LEU A 465 -31.49 37.00 -24.60
CA LEU A 465 -32.61 37.86 -25.00
C LEU A 465 -32.11 38.84 -26.07
N ILE A 466 -32.79 38.90 -27.18
CA ILE A 466 -32.50 39.79 -28.29
C ILE A 466 -33.62 40.85 -28.28
N ALA A 467 -33.32 42.00 -27.71
CA ALA A 467 -34.16 43.17 -27.72
C ALA A 467 -33.85 44.08 -28.92
N SER A 468 -34.72 45.07 -29.27
CA SER A 468 -34.55 45.94 -30.44
C SER A 468 -33.21 46.67 -30.47
N GLU A 469 -32.63 46.99 -29.32
CA GLU A 469 -31.39 47.79 -29.21
C GLU A 469 -30.20 47.02 -28.59
N ALA A 470 -30.42 45.79 -28.08
CA ALA A 470 -29.38 45.04 -27.36
C ALA A 470 -29.56 43.53 -27.42
N THR A 471 -28.43 42.79 -27.44
CA THR A 471 -28.41 41.34 -27.18
C THR A 471 -27.89 41.08 -25.77
N ILE A 472 -28.77 40.61 -24.90
CA ILE A 472 -28.50 40.42 -23.47
C ILE A 472 -28.30 38.91 -23.17
N PRO A 473 -27.14 38.45 -22.75
CA PRO A 473 -26.97 37.09 -22.35
C PRO A 473 -27.81 36.77 -21.10
N LEU A 474 -28.43 35.60 -21.05
CA LEU A 474 -29.11 35.13 -19.85
C LEU A 474 -28.05 34.81 -18.79
N LYS A 475 -28.27 35.31 -17.58
CA LYS A 475 -27.38 35.06 -16.44
C LYS A 475 -27.63 33.69 -15.83
N SER A 476 -28.87 33.25 -15.83
CA SER A 476 -29.28 31.90 -15.44
C SER A 476 -30.39 31.41 -16.34
N VAL A 477 -30.41 30.09 -16.60
CA VAL A 477 -31.54 29.42 -17.25
C VAL A 477 -31.74 28.11 -16.50
N SER A 478 -32.96 27.80 -16.12
CA SER A 478 -33.33 26.55 -15.46
C SER A 478 -34.61 26.01 -16.09
N LEU A 479 -34.68 24.72 -16.22
CA LEU A 479 -35.87 23.97 -16.59
C LEU A 479 -35.99 22.77 -15.65
N THR A 480 -37.10 22.66 -14.95
CA THR A 480 -37.36 21.55 -14.01
C THR A 480 -38.18 20.44 -14.66
N SER A 481 -38.21 19.26 -14.03
CA SER A 481 -39.05 18.15 -14.46
C SER A 481 -40.54 18.46 -14.57
N ASN A 482 -41.02 19.43 -13.85
CA ASN A 482 -42.41 19.88 -13.91
C ASN A 482 -42.62 20.97 -14.97
N ASN A 483 -41.71 21.06 -15.96
CA ASN A 483 -41.75 22.07 -17.03
C ASN A 483 -41.72 23.52 -16.53
N LEU A 484 -41.29 23.75 -15.28
CA LEU A 484 -41.04 25.09 -14.75
C LEU A 484 -39.80 25.67 -15.41
N PHE A 485 -39.96 26.74 -16.16
CA PHE A 485 -38.92 27.44 -16.88
C PHE A 485 -38.58 28.76 -16.18
N GLY A 486 -37.31 28.91 -15.81
CA GLY A 486 -36.83 30.13 -15.19
C GLY A 486 -35.60 30.68 -15.91
N PHE A 487 -35.52 32.01 -16.04
CA PHE A 487 -34.32 32.67 -16.53
C PHE A 487 -34.14 34.07 -15.91
N SER A 488 -32.90 34.56 -15.96
CA SER A 488 -32.64 35.93 -15.49
C SER A 488 -31.70 36.67 -16.44
N ILE A 489 -31.84 38.00 -16.45
CA ILE A 489 -31.05 38.92 -17.28
C ILE A 489 -30.52 40.07 -16.43
N LYS A 490 -29.42 40.70 -16.90
CA LYS A 490 -29.05 42.03 -16.40
C LYS A 490 -29.95 43.07 -17.04
N GLY A 491 -30.63 43.83 -16.21
CA GLY A 491 -31.59 44.83 -16.65
C GLY A 491 -30.97 46.16 -17.15
N ASP A 492 -29.67 46.37 -16.91
CA ASP A 492 -28.98 47.62 -17.23
C ASP A 492 -29.15 48.05 -18.69
N SER A 493 -29.15 47.09 -19.63
CA SER A 493 -29.39 47.33 -21.06
C SER A 493 -30.85 47.65 -21.40
N LEU A 494 -31.74 47.61 -20.42
CA LEU A 494 -33.18 47.87 -20.56
C LEU A 494 -33.64 49.04 -19.65
N ASN A 495 -32.67 49.81 -19.14
CA ASN A 495 -32.87 50.89 -18.16
C ASN A 495 -33.46 50.43 -16.81
N LEU A 496 -33.23 49.13 -16.45
CA LEU A 496 -33.63 48.53 -15.19
C LEU A 496 -32.36 48.16 -14.41
N ALA A 497 -31.95 48.98 -13.47
CA ALA A 497 -30.72 48.73 -12.72
C ALA A 497 -30.85 47.45 -11.85
N GLY A 498 -30.07 46.38 -12.18
CA GLY A 498 -30.05 45.13 -11.41
C GLY A 498 -30.44 43.90 -12.23
N ILE A 499 -30.94 42.85 -11.53
CA ILE A 499 -31.29 41.54 -12.14
C ILE A 499 -32.81 41.45 -12.30
N VAL A 500 -33.26 41.22 -13.52
CA VAL A 500 -34.65 40.88 -13.84
C VAL A 500 -34.79 39.37 -13.86
N ARG A 501 -35.79 38.85 -13.20
CA ARG A 501 -36.05 37.39 -13.04
C ARG A 501 -37.38 37.05 -13.70
N PHE A 502 -37.41 35.95 -14.44
CA PHE A 502 -38.58 35.39 -15.09
C PHE A 502 -38.78 33.94 -14.62
N SER A 503 -40.03 33.56 -14.39
CA SER A 503 -40.44 32.21 -14.01
C SER A 503 -41.81 31.93 -14.64
N GLY A 504 -41.97 30.70 -15.14
CA GLY A 504 -43.20 30.26 -15.79
C GLY A 504 -43.16 28.78 -16.16
N THR A 505 -44.11 28.33 -16.95
CA THR A 505 -44.20 26.96 -17.43
C THR A 505 -44.09 26.89 -18.94
N ILE A 506 -43.52 25.81 -19.46
CA ILE A 506 -43.48 25.50 -20.88
C ILE A 506 -44.49 24.36 -21.14
N ILE A 507 -45.38 24.57 -22.10
CA ILE A 507 -46.32 23.56 -22.58
C ILE A 507 -46.19 23.51 -24.11
N ASN A 508 -45.60 22.48 -24.65
CA ASN A 508 -45.26 22.32 -26.07
C ASN A 508 -44.44 23.53 -26.61
N ASP A 509 -45.01 24.31 -27.54
CA ASP A 509 -44.37 25.48 -28.15
C ASP A 509 -44.83 26.79 -27.53
N TYR A 510 -45.48 26.77 -26.38
CA TYR A 510 -45.97 27.95 -25.67
C TYR A 510 -45.39 27.98 -24.25
N ALA A 511 -44.98 29.13 -23.78
CA ALA A 511 -44.55 29.36 -22.41
C ALA A 511 -45.15 30.64 -21.85
N GLU A 512 -45.56 30.63 -20.59
CA GLU A 512 -46.07 31.81 -19.91
C GLU A 512 -45.69 31.82 -18.43
N GLY A 513 -45.69 33.01 -17.85
CA GLY A 513 -45.37 33.14 -16.43
C GLY A 513 -45.29 34.57 -15.94
N GLN A 514 -44.67 34.69 -14.80
CA GLN A 514 -44.44 35.99 -14.16
C GLN A 514 -42.94 36.18 -13.91
N GLY A 515 -42.58 37.44 -13.68
CA GLY A 515 -41.21 37.81 -13.33
C GLY A 515 -41.23 39.01 -12.37
N LEU A 516 -40.05 39.40 -11.96
CA LEU A 516 -39.86 40.56 -11.07
C LEU A 516 -38.74 41.42 -11.60
N THR A 517 -38.99 42.73 -11.61
CA THR A 517 -37.96 43.74 -11.82
C THR A 517 -37.04 43.83 -10.57
N PRO A 518 -35.89 44.52 -10.64
CA PRO A 518 -35.06 44.80 -9.46
C PRO A 518 -35.78 45.57 -8.34
N ASN A 519 -36.89 46.30 -8.68
CA ASN A 519 -37.68 47.07 -7.73
C ASN A 519 -38.96 46.34 -7.29
N ASP A 520 -39.01 45.00 -7.45
CA ASP A 520 -40.13 44.11 -7.08
C ASP A 520 -41.44 44.38 -7.85
N GLU A 521 -41.38 45.06 -8.99
CA GLU A 521 -42.54 45.18 -9.87
C GLU A 521 -42.79 43.88 -10.63
N ILE A 522 -44.05 43.47 -10.72
CA ILE A 522 -44.44 42.23 -11.36
C ILE A 522 -44.38 42.41 -12.89
N ILE A 523 -43.71 41.47 -13.54
CA ILE A 523 -43.69 41.29 -14.98
C ILE A 523 -44.65 40.16 -15.33
N SER A 524 -45.53 40.36 -16.29
CA SER A 524 -46.28 39.30 -16.95
C SER A 524 -45.60 38.99 -18.29
N TRP A 525 -45.40 37.73 -18.59
CA TRP A 525 -44.77 37.36 -19.87
C TRP A 525 -45.40 36.13 -20.47
N SER A 526 -45.36 36.04 -21.79
CA SER A 526 -45.68 34.87 -22.58
C SER A 526 -44.71 34.75 -23.75
N ALA A 527 -44.46 33.53 -24.22
CA ALA A 527 -43.57 33.30 -25.34
C ALA A 527 -44.10 32.17 -26.25
N GLN A 528 -43.94 32.37 -27.56
CA GLN A 528 -44.27 31.35 -28.58
C GLN A 528 -42.99 30.94 -29.29
N ARG A 529 -42.75 29.64 -29.38
CA ARG A 529 -41.61 29.10 -30.12
C ARG A 529 -41.86 29.23 -31.62
N VAL A 530 -40.91 29.87 -32.32
CA VAL A 530 -40.99 30.09 -33.77
C VAL A 530 -40.00 29.24 -34.56
N ALA A 531 -38.95 28.75 -33.92
CA ALA A 531 -38.04 27.84 -34.54
C ALA A 531 -37.36 26.95 -33.49
N PRO A 532 -37.34 25.61 -33.67
CA PRO A 532 -36.56 24.73 -32.83
C PRO A 532 -35.04 24.94 -33.07
N ASP A 533 -34.21 24.62 -32.09
CA ASP A 533 -32.77 24.65 -32.29
C ASP A 533 -32.33 23.45 -33.17
N LYS A 534 -31.88 23.73 -34.40
CA LYS A 534 -31.46 22.69 -35.35
C LYS A 534 -30.00 22.19 -35.15
N ASN A 535 -29.33 22.67 -34.13
CA ASN A 535 -27.91 22.42 -33.93
C ASN A 535 -27.61 21.16 -33.05
N ASP A 536 -28.17 20.01 -33.35
CA ASP A 536 -27.68 18.72 -32.81
C ASP A 536 -26.46 18.18 -33.55
N LYS A 537 -25.92 18.90 -34.51
CA LYS A 537 -24.71 18.54 -35.26
C LYS A 537 -23.59 19.55 -35.02
N LYS A 538 -23.03 19.60 -33.83
CA LYS A 538 -21.64 20.07 -33.69
C LYS A 538 -20.69 18.94 -33.99
N ASP A 539 -19.76 19.24 -34.90
CA ASP A 539 -18.66 18.38 -35.33
C ASP A 539 -18.13 17.50 -34.19
N ARG A 540 -18.35 16.21 -34.36
CA ARG A 540 -17.63 15.19 -33.60
C ARG A 540 -16.15 15.34 -33.97
N LYS A 541 -15.37 16.13 -33.24
CA LYS A 541 -13.96 15.81 -33.12
C LYS A 541 -13.91 14.35 -32.67
N LYS A 542 -13.44 13.48 -33.55
CA LYS A 542 -13.15 12.09 -33.19
C LYS A 542 -12.20 12.17 -32.01
N LYS A 543 -12.71 11.89 -30.80
CA LYS A 543 -11.85 11.73 -29.65
C LYS A 543 -10.94 10.55 -29.96
N THR A 544 -9.64 10.77 -30.00
CA THR A 544 -8.67 9.71 -30.10
C THR A 544 -8.85 8.81 -28.90
N THR A 545 -9.22 7.56 -29.12
CA THR A 545 -9.27 6.53 -28.06
C THR A 545 -7.90 6.44 -27.41
N GLU A 546 -7.85 6.60 -26.12
CA GLU A 546 -6.60 6.46 -25.36
C GLU A 546 -6.12 5.02 -25.47
N LYS A 547 -4.86 4.82 -25.84
CA LYS A 547 -4.31 3.47 -26.02
C LYS A 547 -3.67 2.99 -24.71
N ALA A 548 -3.70 1.67 -24.50
CA ALA A 548 -2.98 1.04 -23.40
C ALA A 548 -1.48 1.41 -23.45
N SER A 549 -0.84 1.42 -22.28
CA SER A 549 0.59 1.65 -22.17
C SER A 549 1.39 0.54 -22.86
N THR A 550 2.40 0.93 -23.61
CA THR A 550 3.36 -0.01 -24.21
C THR A 550 4.57 -0.27 -23.31
N LEU A 551 4.60 0.36 -22.14
CA LEU A 551 5.70 0.20 -21.20
C LEU A 551 5.69 -1.21 -20.57
N VAL A 552 6.89 -1.80 -20.58
CA VAL A 552 7.14 -3.06 -19.88
C VAL A 552 7.33 -2.73 -18.38
N VAL A 553 6.69 -3.48 -17.50
CA VAL A 553 6.89 -3.34 -16.06
C VAL A 553 8.31 -3.72 -15.70
N ARG A 554 8.93 -2.96 -14.80
CA ARG A 554 10.28 -3.21 -14.29
C ARG A 554 10.23 -3.68 -12.85
N TYR A 555 11.25 -4.38 -12.45
CA TYR A 555 11.40 -4.92 -11.11
C TYR A 555 12.70 -4.37 -10.46
N PRO A 556 12.62 -3.49 -9.45
CA PRO A 556 11.44 -2.71 -9.05
C PRO A 556 11.01 -1.72 -10.14
N GLU A 557 9.79 -1.20 -10.07
CA GLU A 557 9.34 -0.17 -11.01
C GLU A 557 10.15 1.11 -10.80
N GLY A 558 10.69 1.68 -11.90
CA GLY A 558 11.52 2.89 -11.86
C GLY A 558 12.67 2.88 -12.86
N ALA A 559 13.61 3.79 -12.66
CA ALA A 559 14.70 4.06 -13.61
C ALA A 559 15.71 2.92 -13.75
N PHE A 560 16.01 2.21 -12.68
CA PHE A 560 17.04 1.15 -12.63
C PHE A 560 16.47 -0.26 -12.48
N GLY A 561 15.14 -0.41 -12.58
CA GLY A 561 14.51 -1.70 -12.50
C GLY A 561 14.80 -2.58 -13.72
N LEU A 562 14.72 -3.87 -13.54
CA LEU A 562 14.98 -4.88 -14.55
C LEU A 562 13.70 -5.23 -15.29
N GLU A 563 13.70 -5.16 -16.61
CA GLU A 563 12.58 -5.61 -17.45
C GLU A 563 12.47 -7.13 -17.52
N VAL A 564 13.62 -7.80 -17.37
CA VAL A 564 13.73 -9.25 -17.35
C VAL A 564 14.62 -9.65 -16.17
N LYS A 565 14.17 -10.64 -15.40
CA LYS A 565 14.98 -11.20 -14.30
C LYS A 565 16.31 -11.74 -14.87
N PRO A 566 17.47 -11.42 -14.25
CA PRO A 566 18.75 -11.92 -14.73
C PRO A 566 18.77 -13.45 -14.69
N THR A 567 19.33 -14.05 -15.72
CA THR A 567 19.47 -15.49 -15.81
C THR A 567 20.86 -15.93 -15.37
N GLN A 568 20.92 -17.03 -14.62
CA GLN A 568 22.18 -17.66 -14.20
C GLN A 568 22.74 -18.46 -15.35
N PRO A 569 23.97 -18.15 -15.86
CA PRO A 569 24.65 -19.00 -16.81
C PRO A 569 25.02 -20.35 -16.19
N GLU A 570 25.05 -21.42 -17.00
CA GLU A 570 25.51 -22.74 -16.53
C GLU A 570 26.99 -22.72 -16.15
N ILE A 571 27.81 -22.03 -16.97
CA ILE A 571 29.25 -21.88 -16.73
C ILE A 571 29.68 -20.43 -16.97
N ILE A 572 30.55 -19.95 -16.05
CA ILE A 572 31.26 -18.67 -16.22
C ILE A 572 32.76 -18.96 -16.12
N LEU A 573 33.54 -18.42 -17.05
CA LEU A 573 35.00 -18.48 -17.03
C LEU A 573 35.55 -17.05 -17.09
N VAL A 574 36.10 -16.59 -15.97
CA VAL A 574 36.86 -15.32 -15.91
C VAL A 574 38.33 -15.63 -16.10
N LYS A 575 38.98 -15.02 -17.11
CA LYS A 575 40.35 -15.33 -17.53
C LYS A 575 41.34 -14.21 -17.24
N ASN A 576 42.57 -14.61 -17.01
CA ASN A 576 43.74 -13.73 -16.96
C ASN A 576 43.70 -12.68 -15.85
N ALA A 577 42.95 -12.88 -14.77
CA ALA A 577 42.72 -11.91 -13.70
C ALA A 577 43.80 -11.97 -12.61
N THR A 578 43.97 -10.88 -11.86
CA THR A 578 44.55 -10.95 -10.51
C THR A 578 43.43 -11.31 -9.54
N ILE A 579 43.45 -12.56 -9.03
CA ILE A 579 42.40 -13.11 -8.20
C ILE A 579 42.76 -13.03 -6.73
N TRP A 580 41.97 -12.33 -5.95
CA TRP A 580 42.03 -12.22 -4.48
C TRP A 580 41.16 -13.32 -3.89
N THR A 581 41.76 -14.48 -3.56
CA THR A 581 40.89 -15.60 -3.13
C THR A 581 40.30 -15.44 -1.73
N MET A 582 40.91 -14.65 -0.88
CA MET A 582 40.60 -14.50 0.57
C MET A 582 40.61 -15.84 1.33
N GLY A 583 41.07 -16.88 0.70
CA GLY A 583 41.35 -18.20 1.24
C GLY A 583 42.83 -18.55 1.29
N PRO A 584 43.23 -19.81 1.54
CA PRO A 584 44.62 -20.24 1.72
C PRO A 584 45.55 -19.98 0.50
N LYS A 585 44.97 -19.81 -0.70
CA LYS A 585 45.75 -19.56 -1.91
C LYS A 585 46.24 -18.10 -2.02
N GLY A 586 45.72 -17.19 -1.19
CA GLY A 586 46.10 -15.76 -1.22
C GLY A 586 45.71 -15.02 -2.53
N ILE A 587 46.58 -14.15 -2.99
CA ILE A 587 46.41 -13.39 -4.24
C ILE A 587 47.15 -14.10 -5.36
N LEU A 588 46.46 -14.37 -6.47
CA LEU A 588 46.98 -15.09 -7.64
C LEU A 588 47.00 -14.19 -8.86
N GLU A 589 48.14 -13.95 -9.49
CA GLU A 589 48.28 -13.15 -10.71
C GLU A 589 48.12 -14.03 -11.95
N ASN A 590 47.43 -13.50 -12.96
CA ASN A 590 47.17 -14.18 -14.24
C ASN A 590 46.57 -15.56 -14.04
N ASN A 591 45.49 -15.63 -13.26
CA ASN A 591 44.74 -16.86 -13.02
C ASN A 591 43.30 -16.71 -13.53
N ASP A 592 42.63 -17.85 -13.62
CA ASP A 592 41.28 -17.98 -14.07
C ASP A 592 40.35 -18.40 -12.92
N LEU A 593 39.11 -17.94 -12.96
CA LEU A 593 38.02 -18.37 -12.09
C LEU A 593 36.97 -19.09 -12.93
N LEU A 594 36.71 -20.35 -12.61
CA LEU A 594 35.68 -21.16 -13.22
C LEU A 594 34.51 -21.34 -12.27
N VAL A 595 33.32 -20.95 -12.69
CA VAL A 595 32.05 -21.09 -11.98
C VAL A 595 31.15 -22.07 -12.74
N LYS A 596 30.45 -22.94 -11.99
CA LYS A 596 29.48 -23.88 -12.55
C LYS A 596 28.22 -23.90 -11.68
N SER A 597 27.07 -23.68 -12.33
CA SER A 597 25.75 -23.69 -11.68
C SER A 597 25.72 -22.84 -10.41
N GLY A 598 26.21 -21.58 -10.49
CA GLY A 598 26.22 -20.63 -9.39
C GLY A 598 27.23 -20.90 -8.27
N LYS A 599 28.10 -21.92 -8.41
CA LYS A 599 29.13 -22.26 -7.43
C LYS A 599 30.52 -22.11 -8.03
N ILE A 600 31.48 -21.71 -7.20
CA ILE A 600 32.89 -21.70 -7.55
C ILE A 600 33.37 -23.16 -7.77
N TRP A 601 33.81 -23.44 -8.97
CA TRP A 601 34.28 -24.77 -9.32
C TRP A 601 35.80 -24.92 -9.15
N GLU A 602 36.52 -23.91 -9.66
CA GLU A 602 37.99 -23.95 -9.60
C GLU A 602 38.61 -22.56 -9.75
N VAL A 603 39.71 -22.32 -9.06
CA VAL A 603 40.58 -21.14 -9.25
C VAL A 603 41.98 -21.69 -9.60
N GLY A 604 42.49 -21.35 -10.78
CA GLY A 604 43.76 -21.89 -11.29
C GLY A 604 44.17 -21.22 -12.60
N LYS A 605 45.20 -21.80 -13.23
CA LYS A 605 45.71 -21.31 -14.56
C LYS A 605 45.15 -22.14 -15.69
N ASP A 606 44.99 -21.49 -16.86
CA ASP A 606 44.67 -22.14 -18.14
C ASP A 606 43.37 -22.98 -18.11
N LEU A 607 42.39 -22.53 -17.30
CA LEU A 607 41.09 -23.21 -17.22
C LEU A 607 40.34 -23.09 -18.57
N SER A 608 39.55 -24.10 -18.88
CA SER A 608 38.82 -24.18 -20.15
C SER A 608 37.39 -24.69 -19.93
N ILE A 609 36.50 -24.34 -20.82
CA ILE A 609 35.14 -24.81 -20.88
C ILE A 609 35.02 -25.91 -21.93
N SER A 610 34.28 -26.98 -21.61
CA SER A 610 33.99 -28.01 -22.62
C SER A 610 33.18 -27.44 -23.80
N PRO A 611 33.52 -27.74 -25.03
CA PRO A 611 32.77 -27.28 -26.20
C PRO A 611 31.29 -27.71 -26.25
N THR A 612 30.90 -28.66 -25.42
CA THR A 612 29.52 -29.18 -25.35
C THR A 612 28.56 -28.33 -24.50
N VAL A 613 29.07 -27.34 -23.79
CA VAL A 613 28.26 -26.47 -22.92
C VAL A 613 27.52 -25.42 -23.77
N LYS A 614 26.19 -25.37 -23.62
CA LYS A 614 25.32 -24.49 -24.43
C LYS A 614 25.18 -23.08 -23.87
N SER A 615 25.27 -22.93 -22.55
CA SER A 615 25.12 -21.63 -21.84
C SER A 615 26.39 -21.32 -21.06
N SER A 616 27.32 -20.60 -21.67
CA SER A 616 28.56 -20.19 -21.00
C SER A 616 28.87 -18.71 -21.28
N VAL A 617 29.46 -18.08 -20.25
CA VAL A 617 30.00 -16.70 -20.35
C VAL A 617 31.50 -16.75 -20.15
N VAL A 618 32.26 -16.16 -21.07
CA VAL A 618 33.73 -16.02 -20.97
C VAL A 618 34.05 -14.54 -20.85
N ILE A 619 34.78 -14.18 -19.79
CA ILE A 619 35.18 -12.79 -19.50
C ILE A 619 36.69 -12.72 -19.50
N ASP A 620 37.29 -11.90 -20.38
CA ASP A 620 38.71 -11.59 -20.31
C ASP A 620 38.94 -10.46 -19.33
N ALA A 621 39.48 -10.79 -18.18
CA ALA A 621 39.79 -9.87 -17.10
C ALA A 621 41.29 -9.52 -17.00
N LYS A 622 42.00 -9.54 -18.14
CA LYS A 622 43.42 -9.16 -18.21
C LYS A 622 43.64 -7.73 -17.69
N GLY A 623 44.51 -7.60 -16.69
CA GLY A 623 44.79 -6.34 -16.02
C GLY A 623 43.71 -5.90 -15.00
N LYS A 624 42.67 -6.71 -14.82
CA LYS A 624 41.61 -6.48 -13.84
C LYS A 624 41.82 -7.35 -12.60
N HIS A 625 41.13 -6.99 -11.53
CA HIS A 625 41.13 -7.72 -10.28
C HIS A 625 39.78 -8.40 -10.05
N VAL A 626 39.80 -9.60 -9.49
CA VAL A 626 38.62 -10.36 -9.12
C VAL A 626 38.69 -10.69 -7.62
N THR A 627 37.63 -10.31 -6.89
CA THR A 627 37.53 -10.53 -5.46
C THR A 627 36.27 -11.30 -5.13
N PRO A 628 36.14 -11.92 -3.93
CA PRO A 628 34.83 -12.28 -3.39
C PRO A 628 33.97 -11.01 -3.30
N GLY A 629 32.65 -11.21 -3.29
CA GLY A 629 31.72 -10.12 -2.99
C GLY A 629 31.97 -9.51 -1.62
N ILE A 630 31.82 -8.20 -1.54
CA ILE A 630 31.91 -7.46 -0.26
C ILE A 630 30.70 -7.81 0.59
N ILE A 631 30.89 -7.93 1.89
CA ILE A 631 29.87 -8.25 2.91
C ILE A 631 29.84 -7.14 3.93
N ASP A 632 28.66 -6.51 4.12
CA ASP A 632 28.44 -5.53 5.16
C ASP A 632 27.81 -6.19 6.39
N CYS A 633 28.55 -6.25 7.49
CA CYS A 633 28.08 -6.87 8.73
C CYS A 633 27.04 -6.04 9.48
N HIS A 634 26.81 -4.79 9.10
CA HIS A 634 25.88 -3.88 9.74
C HIS A 634 25.30 -2.89 8.73
N SER A 635 24.07 -3.11 8.35
CA SER A 635 23.33 -2.25 7.43
C SER A 635 21.91 -2.02 7.92
N HIS A 636 21.32 -0.91 7.48
CA HIS A 636 19.90 -0.56 7.68
C HIS A 636 19.18 -0.33 6.33
N SER A 637 19.83 -0.58 5.22
CA SER A 637 19.22 -0.52 3.88
C SER A 637 18.23 -1.66 3.66
N ALA A 638 17.41 -1.57 2.62
CA ALA A 638 16.45 -2.60 2.23
C ALA A 638 15.39 -2.95 3.27
N ALA A 639 14.99 -1.99 4.11
CA ALA A 639 13.91 -2.16 5.09
C ALA A 639 13.02 -0.92 5.19
N PHE A 640 11.69 -1.11 5.33
CA PHE A 640 10.73 0.00 5.52
C PHE A 640 10.83 0.63 6.92
N SER A 641 11.26 -0.14 7.89
CA SER A 641 11.41 0.30 9.28
C SER A 641 12.53 -0.52 9.93
N ILE A 642 13.31 0.14 10.78
CA ILE A 642 14.44 -0.52 11.46
C ILE A 642 14.34 -0.50 12.99
N ASN A 643 13.38 0.23 13.55
CA ASN A 643 13.21 0.31 15.00
C ASN A 643 11.76 0.09 15.40
N GLU A 644 11.55 -0.69 16.46
CA GLU A 644 10.37 -0.65 17.31
C GLU A 644 10.79 -0.12 18.67
N GLY A 645 10.54 1.14 18.93
CA GLY A 645 11.14 1.86 20.06
C GLY A 645 10.26 2.01 21.28
N SER A 646 9.02 1.47 21.27
CA SER A 646 8.06 1.67 22.37
C SER A 646 8.40 0.93 23.67
N GLN A 647 9.15 -0.16 23.60
CA GLN A 647 9.52 -1.00 24.75
C GLN A 647 11.03 -1.19 24.85
N SER A 648 11.53 -1.63 26.02
CA SER A 648 12.95 -1.85 26.25
C SER A 648 13.46 -3.18 25.67
N VAL A 649 12.55 -4.13 25.52
CA VAL A 649 12.74 -5.42 24.88
C VAL A 649 11.69 -5.54 23.78
N THR A 650 12.12 -5.87 22.57
CA THR A 650 11.26 -6.08 21.40
C THR A 650 11.81 -7.23 20.55
N ALA A 651 12.18 -8.32 21.22
CA ALA A 651 12.80 -9.49 20.57
C ALA A 651 11.85 -10.24 19.61
N GLU A 652 10.54 -9.98 19.70
CA GLU A 652 9.50 -10.55 18.84
C GLU A 652 9.50 -9.96 17.42
N VAL A 653 9.99 -8.70 17.23
CA VAL A 653 9.96 -8.07 15.91
C VAL A 653 11.07 -8.61 15.01
N ARG A 654 10.81 -8.66 13.70
CA ARG A 654 11.74 -9.25 12.72
C ARG A 654 11.94 -8.32 11.53
N ILE A 655 13.19 -8.06 11.17
CA ILE A 655 13.52 -7.27 9.95
C ILE A 655 12.97 -7.94 8.70
N GLN A 656 12.96 -9.28 8.63
CA GLN A 656 12.43 -10.01 7.47
C GLN A 656 10.96 -9.67 7.15
N ASP A 657 10.18 -9.22 8.13
CA ASP A 657 8.76 -8.88 7.96
C ASP A 657 8.56 -7.50 7.29
N VAL A 658 9.62 -6.71 7.22
CA VAL A 658 9.60 -5.33 6.70
C VAL A 658 10.67 -5.08 5.64
N LEU A 659 11.20 -6.13 5.02
CA LEU A 659 12.16 -5.97 3.93
C LEU A 659 11.54 -5.16 2.78
N ASN A 660 12.34 -4.23 2.27
CA ASN A 660 12.06 -3.43 1.08
C ASN A 660 13.03 -3.84 -0.03
N SER A 661 12.60 -4.76 -0.87
CA SER A 661 13.40 -5.23 -2.02
C SER A 661 13.52 -4.18 -3.13
N ASP A 662 12.74 -3.11 -3.05
CA ASP A 662 12.68 -2.04 -4.04
C ASP A 662 13.55 -0.83 -3.64
N ASP A 663 14.26 -0.91 -2.51
CA ASP A 663 15.19 0.13 -2.06
C ASP A 663 16.35 0.30 -3.07
N ILE A 664 16.44 1.49 -3.67
CA ILE A 664 17.50 1.84 -4.64
C ILE A 664 18.92 1.67 -4.07
N ASN A 665 19.10 1.69 -2.76
CA ASN A 665 20.38 1.44 -2.14
C ASN A 665 20.92 0.05 -2.44
N ILE A 666 20.07 -0.96 -2.67
CA ILE A 666 20.50 -2.29 -3.12
C ILE A 666 21.28 -2.17 -4.43
N TYR A 667 20.73 -1.45 -5.43
CA TYR A 667 21.39 -1.27 -6.72
C TYR A 667 22.67 -0.43 -6.63
N ARG A 668 22.62 0.65 -5.83
CA ARG A 668 23.79 1.51 -5.61
C ARG A 668 24.94 0.78 -4.90
N GLN A 669 24.62 -0.12 -3.99
CA GLN A 669 25.61 -0.91 -3.25
C GLN A 669 26.19 -2.02 -4.12
N LEU A 670 25.39 -2.62 -5.01
CA LEU A 670 25.90 -3.53 -6.03
C LEU A 670 26.95 -2.85 -6.92
N ALA A 671 26.75 -1.59 -7.30
CA ALA A 671 27.73 -0.79 -8.04
C ALA A 671 29.01 -0.52 -7.25
N GLY A 672 29.03 -0.75 -5.94
CA GLY A 672 30.19 -0.72 -5.06
C GLY A 672 30.78 -2.11 -4.75
N GLY A 673 30.25 -3.19 -5.37
CA GLY A 673 30.74 -4.55 -5.16
C GLY A 673 30.19 -5.26 -3.94
N LEU A 674 29.16 -4.68 -3.27
CA LEU A 674 28.48 -5.33 -2.14
C LEU A 674 27.57 -6.43 -2.67
N THR A 675 27.66 -7.64 -2.09
CA THR A 675 26.82 -8.80 -2.46
C THR A 675 25.91 -9.27 -1.34
N THR A 676 26.33 -9.06 -0.09
CA THR A 676 25.63 -9.54 1.10
C THR A 676 25.61 -8.47 2.18
N ALA A 677 24.48 -8.30 2.86
CA ALA A 677 24.34 -7.38 3.99
C ALA A 677 23.56 -8.02 5.14
N ASN A 678 23.97 -7.71 6.35
CA ASN A 678 23.25 -8.03 7.58
C ASN A 678 22.37 -6.84 7.97
N ILE A 679 21.06 -6.94 7.73
CA ILE A 679 20.10 -5.90 8.05
C ILE A 679 19.68 -6.04 9.51
N LEU A 680 20.07 -5.08 10.31
CA LEU A 680 19.88 -5.11 11.76
C LEU A 680 18.73 -4.20 12.17
N HIS A 681 18.08 -4.54 13.28
CA HIS A 681 17.28 -3.59 14.05
C HIS A 681 18.18 -2.44 14.51
N GLY A 682 17.69 -1.22 14.56
CA GLY A 682 18.44 -0.09 15.08
C GLY A 682 18.76 -0.21 16.58
N SER A 683 19.45 0.76 17.13
CA SER A 683 19.92 0.72 18.54
C SER A 683 18.96 1.40 19.52
N ALA A 684 17.64 1.33 19.28
CA ALA A 684 16.64 2.00 20.12
C ALA A 684 16.38 1.30 21.48
N ASN A 685 16.68 0.02 21.60
CA ASN A 685 16.28 -0.86 22.70
C ASN A 685 17.49 -1.62 23.26
N SER A 686 17.45 -1.97 24.55
CA SER A 686 18.49 -2.83 25.16
C SER A 686 18.53 -4.20 24.48
N ILE A 687 17.35 -4.77 24.18
CA ILE A 687 17.15 -5.92 23.33
C ILE A 687 16.18 -5.50 22.23
N GLY A 688 16.67 -5.39 21.00
CA GLY A 688 15.89 -5.02 19.84
C GLY A 688 15.41 -6.24 19.06
N GLY A 689 15.14 -6.06 17.76
CA GLY A 689 14.55 -7.08 16.90
C GLY A 689 15.55 -8.03 16.26
N GLN A 690 14.99 -9.06 15.65
CA GLN A 690 15.70 -10.09 14.91
C GLN A 690 16.17 -9.53 13.56
N ASN A 691 17.42 -9.85 13.19
CA ASN A 691 18.03 -9.41 11.93
C ASN A 691 17.56 -10.23 10.72
N ALA A 692 17.96 -9.78 9.54
CA ALA A 692 17.89 -10.54 8.30
C ALA A 692 19.21 -10.39 7.54
N VAL A 693 19.84 -11.50 7.19
CA VAL A 693 20.95 -11.50 6.23
C VAL A 693 20.35 -11.59 4.83
N ILE A 694 20.76 -10.68 3.94
CA ILE A 694 20.26 -10.64 2.56
C ILE A 694 21.41 -10.76 1.57
N LYS A 695 21.12 -11.30 0.38
CA LYS A 695 21.92 -11.13 -0.84
C LYS A 695 21.28 -10.05 -1.69
N LEU A 696 22.07 -9.15 -2.25
CA LEU A 696 21.59 -7.98 -2.98
C LEU A 696 21.05 -8.36 -4.37
N ARG A 697 20.13 -9.31 -4.44
CA ARG A 697 19.52 -9.83 -5.66
C ARG A 697 18.47 -8.85 -6.20
N TRP A 698 18.92 -7.76 -6.79
CA TRP A 698 18.08 -6.68 -7.32
C TRP A 698 17.00 -7.18 -8.26
N GLY A 699 15.76 -6.74 -8.05
CA GLY A 699 14.59 -7.13 -8.84
C GLY A 699 13.81 -8.32 -8.31
N LEU A 700 14.33 -9.05 -7.31
CA LEU A 700 13.57 -10.11 -6.67
C LEU A 700 12.65 -9.56 -5.56
N PRO A 701 11.57 -10.28 -5.21
CA PRO A 701 10.70 -9.90 -4.07
C PRO A 701 11.44 -10.07 -2.74
N PRO A 702 10.88 -9.59 -1.60
CA PRO A 702 11.53 -9.63 -0.29
C PRO A 702 12.08 -11.00 0.10
N ASP A 703 11.37 -12.10 -0.20
CA ASP A 703 11.85 -13.45 0.10
C ASP A 703 13.02 -13.88 -0.78
N GLY A 704 13.02 -13.41 -2.03
CA GLY A 704 14.08 -13.73 -2.98
C GLY A 704 15.43 -13.11 -2.63
N ILE A 705 15.44 -12.04 -1.82
CA ILE A 705 16.69 -11.42 -1.36
C ILE A 705 17.22 -12.03 -0.04
N LEU A 706 16.42 -12.78 0.71
CA LEU A 706 16.90 -13.44 1.93
C LEU A 706 18.06 -14.40 1.63
N PHE A 707 19.05 -14.42 2.51
CA PHE A 707 20.14 -15.39 2.44
C PHE A 707 19.69 -16.71 3.06
N GLU A 708 19.35 -17.67 2.24
CA GLU A 708 18.82 -18.94 2.69
C GLU A 708 19.85 -19.73 3.52
N GLY A 709 19.42 -20.14 4.74
CA GLY A 709 20.25 -20.90 5.68
C GLY A 709 21.32 -20.07 6.38
N ALA A 710 21.25 -18.74 6.36
CA ALA A 710 22.04 -17.92 7.27
C ALA A 710 21.58 -18.16 8.71
N PRO A 711 22.50 -18.22 9.70
CA PRO A 711 22.14 -18.31 11.10
C PRO A 711 21.23 -17.18 11.54
N LYS A 712 20.30 -17.47 12.45
CA LYS A 712 19.45 -16.46 13.06
C LYS A 712 20.29 -15.50 13.90
N GLY A 713 19.94 -14.22 13.90
CA GLY A 713 20.56 -13.23 14.77
C GLY A 713 19.53 -12.26 15.37
N ILE A 714 20.00 -11.44 16.29
CA ILE A 714 19.20 -10.42 16.97
C ILE A 714 20.08 -9.23 17.36
N LYS A 715 19.52 -8.03 17.31
CA LYS A 715 20.22 -6.80 17.72
C LYS A 715 20.05 -6.52 19.19
N PHE A 716 21.15 -6.35 19.90
CA PHE A 716 21.22 -5.71 21.22
C PHE A 716 21.85 -4.34 21.08
N ALA A 717 21.65 -3.49 22.08
CA ALA A 717 22.35 -2.22 22.13
C ALA A 717 22.69 -1.79 23.56
N LEU A 718 23.82 -1.13 23.68
CA LEU A 718 24.36 -0.52 24.89
C LEU A 718 24.49 1.00 24.67
N GLY A 719 24.95 1.71 25.69
CA GLY A 719 25.29 3.10 25.56
C GLY A 719 24.11 4.07 25.71
N GLU A 720 24.31 5.29 25.21
CA GLU A 720 23.34 6.35 25.37
C GLU A 720 22.14 6.21 24.43
N ASN A 721 22.25 5.44 23.34
CA ASN A 721 21.13 5.25 22.41
C ASN A 721 19.92 4.57 23.08
N VAL A 722 20.15 3.65 24.00
CA VAL A 722 19.10 2.87 24.66
C VAL A 722 18.65 3.43 25.99
N LYS A 723 19.46 4.24 26.66
CA LYS A 723 19.01 4.99 27.82
C LYS A 723 18.12 6.13 27.32
N ARG A 724 16.93 6.26 27.92
CA ARG A 724 15.99 7.30 27.51
C ARG A 724 15.95 8.39 28.56
N GLU A 725 15.93 9.64 28.10
CA GLU A 725 15.70 10.77 28.98
C GLU A 725 14.28 10.73 29.56
N ARG A 726 14.07 11.35 30.71
CA ARG A 726 12.80 11.40 31.44
C ARG A 726 11.59 11.81 30.58
N SER A 727 11.82 12.57 29.51
CA SER A 727 10.79 13.02 28.57
C SER A 727 10.10 11.87 27.80
N TRP A 728 10.73 10.71 27.69
CA TRP A 728 10.23 9.55 26.93
C TRP A 728 9.46 8.54 27.79
N GLY A 729 9.53 8.66 29.13
CA GLY A 729 8.77 7.82 30.07
C GLY A 729 9.09 6.33 30.02
N ARG A 730 10.22 5.90 29.38
CA ARG A 730 10.61 4.51 29.21
C ARG A 730 11.91 4.21 29.95
N TYR A 731 11.92 3.15 30.77
CA TYR A 731 13.14 2.56 31.34
C TYR A 731 13.92 1.81 30.22
N PRO A 732 15.31 1.76 30.25
CA PRO A 732 16.19 2.34 31.26
C PRO A 732 16.59 3.79 30.99
N GLU A 733 16.86 4.52 32.07
CA GLU A 733 17.41 5.89 32.00
C GLU A 733 18.93 5.94 32.22
N THR A 734 19.53 4.83 32.62
CA THR A 734 20.97 4.75 32.95
C THR A 734 21.63 3.53 32.30
N ARG A 735 22.96 3.55 32.14
CA ARG A 735 23.75 2.41 31.61
C ARG A 735 23.62 1.17 32.51
N MET A 736 23.54 1.37 33.84
CA MET A 736 23.27 0.27 34.80
C MET A 736 21.89 -0.35 34.58
N GLY A 737 20.91 0.47 34.26
CA GLY A 737 19.55 -0.02 33.93
C GLY A 737 19.53 -0.85 32.64
N VAL A 738 20.43 -0.61 31.69
CA VAL A 738 20.56 -1.45 30.48
C VAL A 738 20.94 -2.87 30.86
N GLU A 739 21.92 -3.06 31.75
CA GLU A 739 22.29 -4.39 32.26
C GLU A 739 21.10 -5.09 32.93
N GLN A 740 20.38 -4.36 33.77
CA GLN A 740 19.23 -4.90 34.48
C GLN A 740 18.14 -5.40 33.53
N VAL A 741 17.79 -4.60 32.50
CA VAL A 741 16.82 -5.02 31.46
C VAL A 741 17.24 -6.33 30.79
N ILE A 742 18.52 -6.46 30.41
CA ILE A 742 19.01 -7.66 29.75
C ILE A 742 18.93 -8.86 30.70
N ARG A 743 19.34 -8.70 31.98
CA ARG A 743 19.28 -9.78 32.98
C ARG A 743 17.85 -10.21 33.29
N ASP A 744 16.93 -9.25 33.42
CA ASP A 744 15.52 -9.54 33.70
C ASP A 744 14.89 -10.32 32.53
N ALA A 745 15.15 -9.89 31.29
CA ALA A 745 14.67 -10.58 30.09
C ALA A 745 15.17 -12.02 29.99
N PHE A 746 16.46 -12.27 30.25
CA PHE A 746 16.98 -13.63 30.25
C PHE A 746 16.49 -14.46 31.42
N THR A 747 16.26 -13.88 32.59
CA THR A 747 15.64 -14.56 33.72
C THR A 747 14.23 -15.05 33.35
N ALA A 748 13.42 -14.17 32.76
CA ALA A 748 12.10 -14.55 32.27
C ALA A 748 12.17 -15.66 31.18
N ALA A 749 13.14 -15.56 30.28
CA ALA A 749 13.35 -16.58 29.24
C ALA A 749 13.75 -17.96 29.82
N VAL A 750 14.57 -17.99 30.87
CA VAL A 750 14.92 -19.25 31.57
C VAL A 750 13.68 -19.86 32.24
N GLU A 751 12.85 -19.05 32.88
CA GLU A 751 11.58 -19.53 33.50
C GLU A 751 10.63 -20.06 32.41
N TYR A 752 10.47 -19.35 31.32
CA TYR A 752 9.63 -19.76 30.18
C TYR A 752 10.12 -21.08 29.59
N LYS A 753 11.42 -21.22 29.34
CA LYS A 753 12.05 -22.46 28.87
C LYS A 753 11.80 -23.64 29.82
N ASN A 754 11.90 -23.42 31.13
CA ASN A 754 11.66 -24.45 32.14
C ASN A 754 10.18 -24.88 32.16
N ASN A 755 9.26 -23.91 31.99
CA ASN A 755 7.82 -24.16 31.90
C ASN A 755 7.48 -24.99 30.66
N LEU A 756 8.03 -24.66 29.49
CA LEU A 756 7.91 -25.46 28.26
C LEU A 756 8.36 -26.89 28.51
N GLY A 757 9.55 -27.07 29.06
CA GLY A 757 10.12 -28.40 29.35
C GLY A 757 9.32 -29.21 30.37
N SER A 758 8.78 -28.59 31.42
CA SER A 758 7.99 -29.27 32.45
C SER A 758 6.63 -29.72 31.91
N ARG A 759 5.97 -28.90 31.09
CA ARG A 759 4.66 -29.21 30.47
C ARG A 759 4.78 -30.30 29.40
N MET A 760 5.88 -30.38 28.65
CA MET A 760 6.14 -31.47 27.72
C MET A 760 6.28 -32.83 28.42
N ARG A 761 6.83 -32.85 29.64
CA ARG A 761 6.98 -34.07 30.48
C ARG A 761 5.74 -34.39 31.31
N GLY A 762 4.76 -33.48 31.39
CA GLY A 762 3.58 -33.64 32.21
C GLY A 762 2.47 -34.46 31.59
N LYS A 763 1.89 -35.32 32.35
CA LYS A 763 0.67 -36.15 32.22
C LYS A 763 -0.24 -35.90 31.02
N GLY A 764 0.19 -36.35 29.82
CA GLY A 764 -0.70 -36.68 28.71
C GLY A 764 -1.86 -35.70 28.37
N GLY A 765 -1.58 -34.43 28.14
CA GLY A 765 -2.58 -33.46 27.61
C GLY A 765 -3.66 -32.99 28.59
N LYS A 766 -3.48 -33.19 29.92
CA LYS A 766 -4.42 -32.77 30.96
C LYS A 766 -4.15 -31.37 31.51
N LEU A 767 -3.04 -30.75 31.11
CA LEU A 767 -2.67 -29.38 31.52
C LEU A 767 -2.81 -28.43 30.35
N ILE A 768 -3.24 -27.19 30.63
CA ILE A 768 -3.28 -26.10 29.65
C ILE A 768 -1.87 -25.90 29.10
N PRO A 769 -1.69 -25.86 27.75
CA PRO A 769 -0.39 -25.64 27.14
C PRO A 769 0.20 -24.28 27.57
N VAL A 770 1.53 -24.14 27.56
CA VAL A 770 2.17 -22.85 27.78
C VAL A 770 1.80 -21.95 26.63
N ARG A 771 1.42 -20.71 26.91
CA ARG A 771 1.16 -19.68 25.90
C ARG A 771 2.47 -19.41 25.16
N ARG A 772 2.41 -19.41 23.84
CA ARG A 772 3.54 -19.02 23.01
C ARG A 772 3.78 -17.53 23.11
N ASP A 773 5.00 -17.13 23.40
CA ASP A 773 5.44 -15.76 23.52
C ASP A 773 6.61 -15.52 22.57
N LEU A 774 6.38 -14.71 21.51
CA LEU A 774 7.36 -14.51 20.44
C LEU A 774 8.62 -13.78 20.92
N GLU A 775 8.51 -12.94 21.95
CA GLU A 775 9.64 -12.28 22.58
C GLU A 775 10.50 -13.29 23.31
N LEU A 776 9.88 -14.09 24.20
CA LEU A 776 10.57 -15.10 24.97
C LEU A 776 11.09 -16.26 24.10
N ASP A 777 10.40 -16.64 23.03
CA ASP A 777 10.87 -17.61 22.04
C ASP A 777 12.26 -17.20 21.49
N ALA A 778 12.39 -15.93 21.06
CA ALA A 778 13.66 -15.42 20.52
C ALA A 778 14.79 -15.45 21.59
N LEU A 779 14.48 -15.12 22.83
CA LEU A 779 15.45 -15.18 23.94
C LEU A 779 15.86 -16.61 24.30
N VAL A 780 14.92 -17.56 24.23
CA VAL A 780 15.23 -19.00 24.42
C VAL A 780 16.13 -19.53 23.30
N GLU A 781 15.92 -19.08 22.04
CA GLU A 781 16.83 -19.43 20.93
C GLU A 781 18.26 -18.92 21.19
N ILE A 782 18.43 -17.75 21.83
CA ILE A 782 19.76 -17.24 22.25
C ILE A 782 20.37 -18.15 23.32
N LEU A 783 19.60 -18.52 24.36
CA LEU A 783 20.05 -19.43 25.43
C LEU A 783 20.39 -20.84 24.91
N ASN A 784 19.77 -21.25 23.81
CA ASN A 784 20.07 -22.51 23.12
C ASN A 784 21.27 -22.40 22.16
N ARG A 785 21.82 -21.22 21.94
CA ARG A 785 22.85 -20.88 20.95
C ARG A 785 22.41 -21.10 19.50
N GLU A 786 21.11 -21.00 19.23
CA GLU A 786 20.50 -21.09 17.91
C GLU A 786 20.42 -19.71 17.24
N ARG A 787 20.60 -18.62 18.02
CA ARG A 787 20.54 -17.25 17.58
C ARG A 787 21.74 -16.47 18.07
N LEU A 788 22.41 -15.75 17.15
CA LEU A 788 23.59 -14.94 17.45
C LEU A 788 23.16 -13.54 17.92
N VAL A 789 23.86 -13.01 18.94
CA VAL A 789 23.68 -11.63 19.41
C VAL A 789 24.62 -10.69 18.66
N HIS A 790 24.10 -9.66 18.03
CA HIS A 790 24.84 -8.56 17.41
C HIS A 790 24.61 -7.30 18.24
N CYS A 791 25.61 -6.81 18.96
CA CYS A 791 25.44 -5.79 19.96
C CYS A 791 26.06 -4.46 19.57
N HIS A 792 25.24 -3.41 19.38
CA HIS A 792 25.69 -2.04 19.30
C HIS A 792 26.43 -1.64 20.60
N SER A 793 27.64 -1.15 20.48
CA SER A 793 28.51 -0.88 21.63
C SER A 793 29.65 0.06 21.26
N TYR A 794 30.04 0.92 22.18
CA TYR A 794 31.19 1.82 22.01
C TYR A 794 32.24 1.63 23.11
N ARG A 795 31.81 1.68 24.37
CA ARG A 795 32.65 1.81 25.55
C ARG A 795 33.08 0.44 26.10
N GLN A 796 34.33 0.36 26.54
CA GLN A 796 34.94 -0.85 27.09
C GLN A 796 34.19 -1.41 28.31
N ASP A 797 33.74 -0.55 29.23
CA ASP A 797 33.06 -0.94 30.46
C ASP A 797 31.72 -1.64 30.17
N GLU A 798 30.97 -1.13 29.20
CA GLU A 798 29.68 -1.72 28.79
C GLU A 798 29.87 -3.00 28.00
N ILE A 799 30.88 -3.08 27.14
CA ILE A 799 31.22 -4.32 26.41
C ILE A 799 31.60 -5.41 27.40
N LEU A 800 32.48 -5.11 28.40
CA LEU A 800 32.85 -6.07 29.45
C LEU A 800 31.65 -6.49 30.30
N MET A 801 30.73 -5.58 30.56
CA MET A 801 29.48 -5.91 31.25
C MET A 801 28.70 -6.97 30.48
N LEU A 802 28.48 -6.78 29.17
CA LEU A 802 27.74 -7.76 28.36
C LEU A 802 28.49 -9.09 28.21
N VAL A 803 29.82 -9.08 28.14
CA VAL A 803 30.63 -10.28 28.18
C VAL A 803 30.31 -11.10 29.45
N ARG A 804 30.25 -10.46 30.62
CA ARG A 804 29.91 -11.12 31.90
C ARG A 804 28.50 -11.68 31.90
N VAL A 805 27.52 -10.87 31.40
CA VAL A 805 26.12 -11.34 31.27
C VAL A 805 26.04 -12.56 30.35
N ALA A 806 26.75 -12.57 29.22
CA ALA A 806 26.82 -13.72 28.32
C ALA A 806 27.41 -14.97 28.98
N GLN A 807 28.45 -14.80 29.81
CA GLN A 807 29.04 -15.88 30.59
C GLN A 807 28.06 -16.41 31.64
N ASP A 808 27.38 -15.52 32.40
CA ASP A 808 26.43 -15.91 33.44
C ASP A 808 25.24 -16.71 32.90
N PHE A 809 24.69 -16.34 31.75
CA PHE A 809 23.55 -17.02 31.12
C PHE A 809 23.96 -18.09 30.09
N GLY A 810 25.25 -18.16 29.74
CA GLY A 810 25.81 -19.18 28.85
C GLY A 810 25.49 -19.02 27.37
N PHE A 811 25.13 -17.82 26.90
CA PHE A 811 24.86 -17.58 25.50
C PHE A 811 26.10 -17.09 24.72
N LYS A 812 26.01 -17.11 23.39
CA LYS A 812 27.09 -16.69 22.49
C LYS A 812 26.81 -15.29 21.95
N ILE A 813 27.81 -14.40 22.03
CA ILE A 813 27.82 -13.13 21.28
C ILE A 813 28.44 -13.41 19.91
N GLY A 814 27.71 -13.10 18.82
CA GLY A 814 28.22 -13.21 17.46
C GLY A 814 29.19 -12.06 17.15
N THR A 815 28.75 -10.82 17.36
CA THR A 815 29.52 -9.64 16.96
C THR A 815 29.21 -8.45 17.85
N PHE A 816 30.22 -7.79 18.36
CA PHE A 816 30.10 -6.42 18.84
C PHE A 816 30.15 -5.44 17.66
N GLN A 817 29.17 -4.56 17.57
CA GLN A 817 29.02 -3.60 16.48
C GLN A 817 29.59 -2.24 16.91
N HIS A 818 30.28 -1.56 16.02
CA HIS A 818 30.99 -0.30 16.22
C HIS A 818 32.21 -0.42 17.12
N VAL A 819 32.07 -0.95 18.32
CA VAL A 819 33.12 -1.39 19.25
C VAL A 819 34.38 -0.48 19.27
N LEU A 820 34.16 0.85 19.34
CA LEU A 820 35.21 1.84 19.09
C LEU A 820 36.31 1.87 20.17
N GLU A 821 36.03 1.38 21.38
CA GLU A 821 37.05 1.15 22.43
C GLU A 821 37.49 -0.32 22.52
N GLY A 822 37.22 -1.12 21.50
CA GLY A 822 37.55 -2.55 21.50
C GLY A 822 39.03 -2.85 21.67
N TYR A 823 39.92 -1.98 21.16
CA TYR A 823 41.36 -2.12 21.34
C TYR A 823 41.80 -2.15 22.81
N LYS A 824 40.99 -1.59 23.74
CA LYS A 824 41.32 -1.57 25.19
C LYS A 824 41.00 -2.90 25.88
N ILE A 825 40.17 -3.76 25.26
CA ILE A 825 39.64 -5.01 25.83
C ILE A 825 39.64 -6.16 24.82
N ALA A 826 40.51 -6.08 23.85
CA ALA A 826 40.54 -7.01 22.73
C ALA A 826 40.71 -8.48 23.18
N GLU A 827 41.53 -8.72 24.20
CA GLU A 827 41.74 -10.07 24.76
C GLU A 827 40.44 -10.65 25.35
N ALA A 828 39.62 -9.86 26.05
CA ALA A 828 38.35 -10.30 26.59
C ALA A 828 37.35 -10.67 25.51
N ILE A 829 37.32 -9.92 24.38
CA ILE A 829 36.47 -10.20 23.22
C ILE A 829 36.96 -11.49 22.53
N ALA A 830 38.27 -11.68 22.37
CA ALA A 830 38.86 -12.85 21.77
C ALA A 830 38.60 -14.11 22.62
N GLU A 831 38.71 -14.03 23.96
CA GLU A 831 38.51 -15.14 24.91
C GLU A 831 37.08 -15.74 24.78
N ILE A 832 36.06 -14.94 24.60
CA ILE A 832 34.69 -15.45 24.42
C ILE A 832 34.39 -15.85 22.98
N GLY A 833 35.31 -15.64 22.04
CA GLY A 833 35.17 -15.97 20.63
C GLY A 833 34.15 -15.08 19.91
N ALA A 834 33.92 -13.86 20.37
CA ALA A 834 33.07 -12.91 19.71
C ALA A 834 33.82 -12.18 18.58
N GLY A 835 33.10 -11.81 17.52
CA GLY A 835 33.60 -10.91 16.49
C GLY A 835 33.49 -9.44 16.88
N ALA A 836 34.21 -8.59 16.17
CA ALA A 836 34.15 -7.13 16.31
C ALA A 836 33.96 -6.49 14.92
N SER A 837 32.89 -5.76 14.74
CA SER A 837 32.64 -5.00 13.51
C SER A 837 32.73 -3.53 13.81
N THR A 838 33.78 -2.84 13.30
CA THR A 838 34.10 -1.45 13.67
C THR A 838 34.08 -0.54 12.45
N PHE A 839 34.24 0.77 12.69
CA PHE A 839 34.51 1.76 11.67
C PHE A 839 36.03 1.92 11.47
N SER A 840 36.44 2.31 10.27
CA SER A 840 37.84 2.52 9.94
C SER A 840 38.44 3.77 10.60
N ASP A 841 37.73 4.89 10.55
CA ASP A 841 38.21 6.19 11.01
C ASP A 841 37.07 7.17 11.40
N TRP A 842 35.95 6.63 11.92
CA TRP A 842 34.86 7.47 12.40
C TRP A 842 35.02 7.82 13.88
N TRP A 843 35.07 9.09 14.19
CA TRP A 843 35.16 9.61 15.55
C TRP A 843 34.54 11.01 15.65
N ALA A 844 34.43 11.53 16.87
CA ALA A 844 34.03 12.89 17.20
C ALA A 844 32.59 13.29 16.84
N TYR A 845 31.68 12.32 16.56
CA TYR A 845 30.26 12.60 16.32
C TYR A 845 29.38 12.56 17.57
N LYS A 846 29.90 11.99 18.68
CA LYS A 846 29.26 12.03 20.00
C LYS A 846 30.31 11.78 21.11
N TYR A 847 29.92 12.12 22.35
CA TYR A 847 30.85 12.06 23.47
C TYR A 847 31.37 10.65 23.78
N GLU A 848 30.52 9.63 23.71
CA GLU A 848 30.93 8.25 24.05
C GLU A 848 31.89 7.59 23.03
N VAL A 849 32.26 8.30 21.97
CA VAL A 849 33.25 7.84 20.98
C VAL A 849 34.53 8.67 21.00
N VAL A 850 34.75 9.41 22.07
CA VAL A 850 35.92 10.33 22.21
C VAL A 850 37.25 9.59 22.11
N ASP A 851 37.32 8.34 22.54
CA ASP A 851 38.52 7.50 22.54
C ASP A 851 38.68 6.63 21.29
N ALA A 852 37.87 6.87 20.26
CA ALA A 852 37.98 6.18 18.98
C ALA A 852 39.32 6.48 18.31
N ILE A 853 40.00 5.47 17.78
CA ILE A 853 41.27 5.58 17.08
C ILE A 853 41.28 4.80 15.77
N PRO A 854 42.01 5.24 14.73
CA PRO A 854 42.04 4.54 13.44
C PRO A 854 42.75 3.17 13.47
N TYR A 855 43.50 2.89 14.52
CA TYR A 855 44.23 1.63 14.74
C TYR A 855 43.37 0.53 15.38
N ASN A 856 42.12 0.82 15.79
CA ASN A 856 41.24 -0.06 16.55
C ASN A 856 41.11 -1.43 15.90
N GLY A 857 40.77 -1.49 14.60
CA GLY A 857 40.64 -2.74 13.87
C GLY A 857 41.91 -3.59 13.88
N PRO A 858 43.06 -3.05 13.39
CA PRO A 858 44.33 -3.81 13.41
C PRO A 858 44.78 -4.24 14.81
N LEU A 859 44.53 -3.48 15.86
CA LEU A 859 44.88 -3.82 17.23
C LEU A 859 44.07 -5.00 17.76
N MET A 860 42.76 -5.02 17.48
CA MET A 860 41.90 -6.13 17.84
C MET A 860 42.26 -7.42 17.07
N GLU A 861 42.56 -7.30 15.77
CA GLU A 861 42.99 -8.44 14.95
C GLU A 861 44.30 -9.06 15.51
N ASN A 862 45.25 -8.21 15.86
CA ASN A 862 46.50 -8.70 16.48
C ASN A 862 46.29 -9.42 17.83
N ALA A 863 45.23 -9.09 18.53
CA ALA A 863 44.82 -9.78 19.77
C ALA A 863 44.01 -11.05 19.52
N GLY A 864 43.77 -11.43 18.26
CA GLY A 864 43.06 -12.67 17.88
C GLY A 864 41.55 -12.51 17.73
N VAL A 865 41.02 -11.29 17.70
CA VAL A 865 39.60 -11.03 17.42
C VAL A 865 39.37 -11.09 15.92
N VAL A 866 38.30 -11.75 15.47
CA VAL A 866 37.84 -11.64 14.07
C VAL A 866 37.22 -10.29 13.85
N VAL A 867 37.91 -9.40 13.09
CA VAL A 867 37.50 -8.02 12.87
C VAL A 867 36.90 -7.80 11.50
N SER A 868 35.80 -7.03 11.42
CA SER A 868 35.25 -6.52 10.15
C SER A 868 35.06 -5.00 10.19
N TYR A 869 34.97 -4.41 9.01
CA TYR A 869 34.51 -3.04 8.85
C TYR A 869 33.08 -3.06 8.30
N ASN A 870 32.22 -2.21 8.87
CA ASN A 870 30.83 -2.07 8.46
C ASN A 870 30.51 -0.65 8.00
N SER A 871 29.34 -0.46 7.39
CA SER A 871 28.93 0.84 6.90
C SER A 871 28.08 1.62 7.88
N ASP A 872 27.08 1.01 8.46
CA ASP A 872 25.96 1.69 9.16
C ASP A 872 25.37 2.87 8.35
N SER A 873 25.53 2.83 7.02
CA SER A 873 25.14 3.90 6.10
C SER A 873 24.98 3.39 4.69
N GLY A 874 23.84 3.69 4.05
CA GLY A 874 23.58 3.33 2.65
C GLY A 874 24.63 3.91 1.68
N GLU A 875 25.22 5.08 2.00
CA GLU A 875 26.27 5.70 1.21
C GLU A 875 27.65 5.07 1.44
N LEU A 876 28.02 4.81 2.69
CA LEU A 876 29.31 4.23 3.01
C LEU A 876 29.44 2.79 2.52
N ALA A 877 28.34 2.02 2.55
CA ALA A 877 28.27 0.65 2.02
C ALA A 877 28.77 0.53 0.57
N ARG A 878 28.64 1.59 -0.21
CA ARG A 878 29.09 1.65 -1.62
C ARG A 878 30.61 1.66 -1.78
N ARG A 879 31.37 1.87 -0.72
CA ARG A 879 32.84 2.08 -0.72
C ARG A 879 33.55 1.35 0.40
N LEU A 880 33.00 0.25 0.88
CA LEU A 880 33.66 -0.58 1.92
C LEU A 880 35.04 -1.09 1.51
N ASN A 881 35.31 -1.25 0.22
CA ASN A 881 36.65 -1.54 -0.30
C ASN A 881 37.66 -0.44 0.09
N THR A 882 37.29 0.84 0.07
CA THR A 882 38.18 1.93 0.47
C THR A 882 38.28 2.05 1.99
N GLU A 883 37.25 1.64 2.73
CA GLU A 883 37.32 1.50 4.20
C GLU A 883 38.33 0.42 4.59
N ALA A 884 38.30 -0.73 3.91
CA ALA A 884 39.28 -1.80 4.12
C ALA A 884 40.71 -1.33 3.86
N ALA A 885 40.95 -0.47 2.84
CA ALA A 885 42.26 0.07 2.53
C ALA A 885 42.88 0.85 3.70
N LYS A 886 42.03 1.45 4.56
CA LYS A 886 42.50 2.20 5.72
C LYS A 886 43.14 1.30 6.79
N ALA A 887 42.76 0.04 6.89
CA ALA A 887 43.43 -0.92 7.77
C ALA A 887 44.91 -1.15 7.37
N ALA A 888 45.17 -1.21 6.06
CA ALA A 888 46.55 -1.29 5.57
C ALA A 888 47.31 0.06 5.71
N LYS A 889 46.58 1.15 5.64
CA LYS A 889 47.18 2.50 5.78
C LYS A 889 47.57 2.83 7.21
N TYR A 890 46.70 2.56 8.18
CA TYR A 890 46.91 2.93 9.58
C TYR A 890 47.60 1.82 10.38
N GLY A 891 47.30 0.55 10.09
CA GLY A 891 47.91 -0.61 10.73
C GLY A 891 48.99 -1.28 9.90
N PRO A 892 49.85 -2.12 10.50
CA PRO A 892 50.88 -2.88 9.77
C PRO A 892 50.27 -4.13 9.08
N MET A 893 49.14 -4.00 8.48
CA MET A 893 48.44 -5.10 7.84
C MET A 893 48.86 -5.29 6.39
N SER A 894 48.88 -6.53 5.92
CA SER A 894 49.01 -6.78 4.50
C SER A 894 47.71 -6.34 3.75
N ARG A 895 47.82 -6.10 2.46
CA ARG A 895 46.66 -5.72 1.63
C ARG A 895 45.59 -6.82 1.62
N ALA A 896 46.02 -8.08 1.61
CA ALA A 896 45.10 -9.19 1.65
C ALA A 896 44.35 -9.27 3.01
N ASP A 897 45.07 -9.09 4.13
CA ASP A 897 44.44 -9.12 5.45
C ASP A 897 43.49 -7.94 5.65
N ALA A 898 43.85 -6.73 5.15
CA ALA A 898 42.97 -5.59 5.17
C ALA A 898 41.66 -5.85 4.40
N PHE A 899 41.70 -6.53 3.24
CA PHE A 899 40.50 -6.83 2.45
C PHE A 899 39.63 -7.93 3.07
N ARG A 900 40.20 -8.77 3.96
CA ARG A 900 39.43 -9.75 4.75
C ARG A 900 38.42 -9.07 5.67
N PHE A 901 38.64 -7.81 6.08
CA PHE A 901 37.73 -7.05 6.95
C PHE A 901 36.36 -6.77 6.33
N VAL A 902 36.25 -6.87 5.01
CA VAL A 902 34.99 -6.65 4.27
C VAL A 902 34.55 -7.86 3.43
N THR A 903 35.16 -9.03 3.63
CA THR A 903 34.88 -10.25 2.89
C THR A 903 34.73 -11.46 3.81
N ILE A 904 35.80 -12.21 4.08
CA ILE A 904 35.73 -13.45 4.86
C ILE A 904 35.46 -13.23 6.35
N ASN A 905 35.99 -12.14 6.96
CA ASN A 905 35.79 -11.89 8.38
C ASN A 905 34.32 -11.61 8.73
N PRO A 906 33.58 -10.72 8.03
CA PRO A 906 32.13 -10.59 8.26
C PRO A 906 31.36 -11.88 7.93
N ALA A 907 31.80 -12.70 6.98
CA ALA A 907 31.17 -14.00 6.72
C ALA A 907 31.32 -14.94 7.94
N ILE A 908 32.50 -15.00 8.58
CA ILE A 908 32.73 -15.76 9.81
C ILE A 908 31.83 -15.23 10.96
N GLN A 909 31.74 -13.92 11.13
CA GLN A 909 30.91 -13.29 12.16
C GLN A 909 29.43 -13.61 12.02
N LEU A 910 28.96 -13.74 10.77
CA LEU A 910 27.58 -14.08 10.44
C LEU A 910 27.35 -15.61 10.36
N GLY A 911 28.40 -16.43 10.44
CA GLY A 911 28.32 -17.87 10.30
C GLY A 911 27.92 -18.37 8.93
N ILE A 912 28.33 -17.64 7.88
CA ILE A 912 28.06 -17.95 6.46
C ILE A 912 29.34 -18.16 5.64
N ASP A 913 30.46 -18.31 6.32
CA ASP A 913 31.79 -18.45 5.69
C ASP A 913 31.98 -19.80 4.97
N ASP A 914 31.12 -20.76 5.22
CA ASP A 914 31.02 -21.99 4.45
C ASP A 914 30.42 -21.75 3.04
N LYS A 915 29.73 -20.68 2.83
CA LYS A 915 29.02 -20.34 1.58
C LYS A 915 29.65 -19.18 0.80
N VAL A 916 30.12 -18.13 1.48
CA VAL A 916 30.62 -16.88 0.85
C VAL A 916 31.88 -16.36 1.54
N GLY A 917 32.38 -15.19 1.12
CA GLY A 917 33.48 -14.46 1.74
C GLY A 917 34.87 -14.84 1.20
N SER A 918 35.01 -15.97 0.48
CA SER A 918 36.24 -16.35 -0.23
C SER A 918 35.94 -17.07 -1.54
N LEU A 919 36.90 -17.03 -2.48
CA LEU A 919 36.78 -17.74 -3.76
C LEU A 919 37.37 -19.16 -3.63
N GLU A 920 36.64 -20.01 -2.94
CA GLU A 920 37.00 -21.39 -2.71
C GLU A 920 36.00 -22.34 -3.35
N LYS A 921 36.47 -23.50 -3.80
CA LYS A 921 35.65 -24.53 -4.43
C LYS A 921 34.43 -24.90 -3.59
N GLY A 922 33.24 -24.85 -4.21
CA GLY A 922 31.96 -25.24 -3.61
C GLY A 922 31.18 -24.07 -2.98
N LYS A 923 31.82 -22.94 -2.71
CA LYS A 923 31.14 -21.73 -2.25
C LYS A 923 30.29 -21.10 -3.34
N ASP A 924 29.38 -20.24 -2.98
CA ASP A 924 28.56 -19.46 -3.88
C ASP A 924 29.46 -18.57 -4.73
N ALA A 925 29.10 -18.42 -6.01
CA ALA A 925 29.84 -17.58 -6.92
C ALA A 925 29.43 -16.11 -6.76
N ASP A 926 29.73 -15.58 -5.57
CA ASP A 926 29.57 -14.16 -5.23
C ASP A 926 30.94 -13.50 -5.44
N PHE A 927 31.11 -12.78 -6.54
CA PHE A 927 32.39 -12.17 -6.87
C PHE A 927 32.23 -10.82 -7.59
N VAL A 928 33.28 -10.02 -7.55
CA VAL A 928 33.33 -8.68 -8.14
C VAL A 928 34.51 -8.57 -9.09
N ILE A 929 34.29 -7.93 -10.23
CA ILE A 929 35.35 -7.55 -11.17
C ILE A 929 35.62 -6.08 -11.04
N TRP A 930 36.88 -5.73 -10.78
CA TRP A 930 37.36 -4.36 -10.60
C TRP A 930 38.25 -3.95 -11.76
N SER A 931 38.21 -2.67 -12.16
CA SER A 931 39.10 -2.11 -13.19
C SER A 931 40.58 -2.14 -12.83
N GLY A 932 40.90 -2.32 -11.56
CA GLY A 932 42.24 -2.39 -10.98
C GLY A 932 42.21 -2.85 -9.52
N ASP A 933 43.23 -2.53 -8.75
CA ASP A 933 43.35 -2.92 -7.35
C ASP A 933 42.14 -2.50 -6.51
N PRO A 934 41.43 -3.42 -5.85
CA PRO A 934 40.20 -3.13 -5.10
C PRO A 934 40.39 -2.14 -3.95
N LEU A 935 41.58 -2.05 -3.38
CA LEU A 935 41.92 -1.10 -2.31
C LEU A 935 42.27 0.30 -2.82
N SER A 936 42.29 0.52 -4.13
CA SER A 936 42.53 1.81 -4.72
C SER A 936 41.26 2.61 -4.90
N MET A 937 41.26 3.87 -4.49
CA MET A 937 40.14 4.79 -4.74
C MET A 937 39.94 5.14 -6.23
N TYR A 938 40.87 4.79 -7.09
CA TYR A 938 40.79 4.96 -8.54
C TYR A 938 40.16 3.75 -9.25
N SER A 939 40.01 2.63 -8.55
CA SER A 939 39.37 1.43 -9.10
C SER A 939 37.86 1.53 -9.08
N VAL A 940 37.25 1.09 -10.17
CA VAL A 940 35.81 1.08 -10.33
C VAL A 940 35.33 -0.36 -10.32
N CYS A 941 34.23 -0.65 -9.65
CA CYS A 941 33.50 -1.90 -9.76
C CYS A 941 32.85 -1.97 -11.18
N GLU A 942 33.28 -2.91 -11.98
CA GLU A 942 32.74 -3.09 -13.34
C GLU A 942 31.57 -4.09 -13.36
N GLN A 943 31.69 -5.16 -12.56
CA GLN A 943 30.64 -6.17 -12.49
C GLN A 943 30.52 -6.74 -11.08
N THR A 944 29.28 -6.98 -10.66
CA THR A 944 28.96 -7.66 -9.41
C THR A 944 28.07 -8.89 -9.69
N TRP A 945 28.55 -10.03 -9.27
CA TRP A 945 27.92 -11.33 -9.48
C TRP A 945 27.49 -11.91 -8.13
N ILE A 946 26.26 -12.43 -8.06
CA ILE A 946 25.72 -13.13 -6.89
C ILE A 946 25.15 -14.46 -7.34
N ASP A 947 25.53 -15.55 -6.68
CA ASP A 947 25.15 -16.92 -7.07
C ASP A 947 25.45 -17.23 -8.55
N GLY A 948 26.50 -16.64 -9.10
CA GLY A 948 26.84 -16.77 -10.51
C GLY A 948 25.88 -16.03 -11.47
N THR A 949 25.09 -15.11 -10.96
CA THR A 949 24.20 -14.23 -11.76
C THR A 949 24.73 -12.80 -11.72
N ASN A 950 24.79 -12.14 -12.89
CA ASN A 950 25.23 -10.76 -12.99
C ASN A 950 24.11 -9.78 -12.62
N TYR A 951 24.19 -9.19 -11.43
CA TYR A 951 23.20 -8.19 -10.94
C TYR A 951 23.62 -6.74 -11.24
N PHE A 952 24.91 -6.46 -11.38
CA PHE A 952 25.40 -5.15 -11.80
C PHE A 952 26.48 -5.30 -12.88
N ASP A 953 26.36 -4.47 -13.91
CA ASP A 953 27.32 -4.34 -15.00
C ASP A 953 27.38 -2.88 -15.42
N LEU A 954 28.57 -2.29 -15.42
CA LEU A 954 28.77 -0.86 -15.67
C LEU A 954 28.38 -0.44 -17.09
N ASP A 955 28.65 -1.29 -18.08
CA ASP A 955 28.29 -1.00 -19.47
C ASP A 955 26.77 -1.04 -19.63
N ARG A 956 26.13 -2.07 -19.07
CA ARG A 956 24.66 -2.17 -19.04
C ARG A 956 24.01 -1.00 -18.29
N ASP A 957 24.58 -0.54 -17.17
CA ASP A 957 24.10 0.63 -16.44
C ASP A 957 24.10 1.88 -17.32
N SER A 958 25.17 2.08 -18.10
CA SER A 958 25.29 3.20 -19.03
C SER A 958 24.22 3.14 -20.13
N GLU A 959 23.96 1.96 -20.68
CA GLU A 959 22.89 1.76 -21.67
C GLU A 959 21.48 2.01 -21.06
N VAL A 960 21.25 1.52 -19.84
CA VAL A 960 19.98 1.72 -19.13
C VAL A 960 19.75 3.21 -18.89
N ARG A 961 20.74 3.97 -18.45
CA ARG A 961 20.63 5.42 -18.26
C ARG A 961 20.21 6.15 -19.52
N GLN A 962 20.77 5.77 -20.66
CA GLN A 962 20.40 6.35 -21.95
C GLN A 962 18.95 6.02 -22.33
N LYS A 963 18.53 4.75 -22.19
CA LYS A 963 17.14 4.32 -22.44
C LYS A 963 16.14 5.05 -21.52
N VAL A 964 16.47 5.18 -20.25
CA VAL A 964 15.63 5.90 -19.27
C VAL A 964 15.47 7.38 -19.65
N LYS A 965 16.55 8.02 -20.12
CA LYS A 965 16.48 9.40 -20.58
C LYS A 965 15.57 9.56 -21.80
N GLU A 966 15.64 8.63 -22.75
CA GLU A 966 14.79 8.63 -23.95
C GLU A 966 13.32 8.37 -23.58
N GLU A 967 13.05 7.37 -22.76
CA GLU A 967 11.70 7.05 -22.25
C GLU A 967 11.10 8.22 -21.50
N ARG A 968 11.88 8.83 -20.61
CA ARG A 968 11.46 10.02 -19.85
C ARG A 968 11.00 11.15 -20.78
N ASN A 969 11.78 11.43 -21.82
CA ASN A 969 11.43 12.45 -22.81
C ASN A 969 10.13 12.10 -23.55
N GLN A 970 9.95 10.85 -23.93
CA GLN A 970 8.71 10.37 -24.59
C GLN A 970 7.50 10.53 -23.67
N LEU A 971 7.61 10.17 -22.39
CA LEU A 971 6.54 10.31 -21.42
C LEU A 971 6.19 11.78 -21.16
N ILE A 972 7.18 12.66 -21.04
CA ILE A 972 6.97 14.09 -20.91
C ILE A 972 6.21 14.63 -22.15
N GLN A 973 6.60 14.26 -23.37
CA GLN A 973 5.87 14.68 -24.57
C GLN A 973 4.43 14.13 -24.60
N LYS A 974 4.23 12.89 -24.15
CA LYS A 974 2.90 12.28 -24.03
C LYS A 974 2.02 13.07 -23.05
N ILE A 975 2.57 13.45 -21.90
CA ILE A 975 1.89 14.25 -20.86
C ILE A 975 1.53 15.64 -21.40
N LEU A 976 2.46 16.32 -22.07
CA LEU A 976 2.23 17.65 -22.64
C LEU A 976 1.15 17.64 -23.74
N SER A 977 1.03 16.55 -24.49
CA SER A 977 0.03 16.37 -25.54
C SER A 977 -1.32 15.83 -25.05
N SER A 978 -1.43 15.42 -23.78
CA SER A 978 -2.68 14.91 -23.20
C SER A 978 -3.70 16.04 -23.00
N GLU A 979 -4.99 15.74 -23.26
CA GLU A 979 -6.12 16.70 -23.04
C GLU A 979 -6.58 16.74 -21.56
N GLU A 980 -5.90 16.04 -20.64
CA GLU A 980 -6.20 16.10 -19.21
C GLU A 980 -5.99 17.54 -18.71
N GLU A 981 -6.93 18.04 -17.91
CA GLU A 981 -6.79 19.35 -17.27
C GLU A 981 -5.50 19.38 -16.42
N ASP A 982 -4.72 20.44 -16.57
CA ASP A 982 -3.56 20.67 -15.73
C ASP A 982 -4.03 20.78 -14.28
N SER A 983 -3.46 19.98 -13.40
CA SER A 983 -3.66 20.17 -11.98
C SER A 983 -3.16 21.57 -11.64
N GLN A 984 -4.06 22.47 -11.19
CA GLN A 984 -3.60 23.71 -10.57
C GLN A 984 -2.71 23.33 -9.39
N TYR A 985 -1.43 23.47 -9.61
CA TYR A 985 -0.42 23.11 -8.63
C TYR A 985 -0.47 24.15 -7.51
N ASP A 986 -1.05 23.79 -6.40
CA ASP A 986 -0.97 24.55 -5.16
C ASP A 986 0.46 24.36 -4.61
N SER A 987 1.41 25.14 -5.14
CA SER A 987 2.85 25.10 -4.81
C SER A 987 3.14 25.36 -3.33
N PHE A 988 2.13 25.74 -2.55
CA PHE A 988 2.24 26.05 -1.13
C PHE A 988 1.93 24.88 -0.19
N LYS A 989 1.48 23.71 -0.67
CA LYS A 989 1.16 22.55 0.16
C LYS A 989 2.17 21.39 0.09
N ARG A 990 3.36 21.61 -0.40
CA ARG A 990 4.47 20.68 -0.13
C ARG A 990 5.01 20.88 1.29
N GLY A 991 4.22 20.58 2.30
CA GLY A 991 4.79 19.91 3.43
C GLY A 991 5.33 18.59 2.88
N ARG A 992 6.63 18.37 3.05
CA ARG A 992 7.32 17.17 2.59
C ARG A 992 6.46 15.92 2.84
N ARG A 993 5.67 15.47 1.85
CA ARG A 993 5.33 14.07 1.77
C ARG A 993 6.66 13.41 1.41
N ARG A 994 7.33 12.88 2.41
CA ARG A 994 8.43 11.95 2.21
C ARG A 994 7.88 10.87 1.30
N GLY A 995 8.49 10.69 0.13
CA GLY A 995 8.16 9.57 -0.73
C GLY A 995 8.37 8.28 0.07
N PRO A 996 7.68 7.19 -0.25
CA PRO A 996 7.83 5.91 0.44
C PRO A 996 9.27 5.36 0.42
N ASN A 997 10.18 5.99 -0.30
CA ASN A 997 11.59 5.60 -0.46
C ASN A 997 12.60 6.48 0.31
N GLU A 998 12.17 7.54 1.00
CA GLU A 998 13.01 8.17 2.01
C GLU A 998 12.80 7.41 3.33
N VAL A 999 13.43 6.25 3.44
CA VAL A 999 13.74 5.68 4.75
C VAL A 999 14.57 6.74 5.46
N GLU A 1000 14.04 7.30 6.55
CA GLU A 1000 14.90 8.00 7.48
C GLU A 1000 16.00 7.02 7.86
N ALA A 1001 17.18 7.22 7.32
CA ALA A 1001 18.37 6.54 7.79
C ALA A 1001 18.63 7.03 9.21
N TYR A 1002 17.87 6.51 10.16
CA TYR A 1002 18.27 6.51 11.55
C TYR A 1002 19.48 5.58 11.65
N SER A 1003 20.62 6.13 11.25
CA SER A 1003 21.87 5.45 11.53
C SER A 1003 21.98 5.29 13.04
N CYS A 1004 22.61 4.23 13.49
CA CYS A 1004 22.96 4.09 14.92
C CYS A 1004 23.80 5.27 15.43
N MET A 1005 24.13 6.19 14.56
CA MET A 1005 25.08 7.28 14.79
C MET A 1005 24.49 8.57 15.33
N GLY A 1006 23.20 8.80 15.24
CA GLY A 1006 22.75 10.12 15.63
C GLY A 1006 21.34 10.19 16.14
N GLY A 1007 21.18 10.68 17.35
CA GLY A 1007 20.02 11.44 17.71
C GLY A 1007 19.98 12.71 16.85
N ASP A 1008 18.81 13.07 16.36
CA ASP A 1008 18.37 14.37 15.89
C ASP A 1008 19.43 15.27 15.22
N LEU A 1009 19.70 15.08 13.93
CA LEU A 1009 20.03 16.18 13.06
C LEU A 1009 18.70 16.76 12.52
N GLN A 1010 18.25 17.86 13.15
CA GLN A 1010 17.19 18.74 12.64
C GLN A 1010 17.48 19.27 11.25
#